data_ba5a15bf521efd60b25420f8d1710f00
#
_entry.id   ba5a15bf521efd60b25420f8d1710f00
#
_cell.length_a   1.000
_cell.length_b   1.000
_cell.length_c   1.000
_cell.angle_alpha   90.00
_cell.angle_beta   90.00
_cell.angle_gamma   90.00
#
_symmetry.space_group_name_H-M   'P 1'
#
loop_
_entity.id
_entity.type
_entity.pdbx_description
1 polymer ?
#
loop_
_entity_poly.entity_id
_entity_poly.type
_entity_poly.pdbx_seq_one_letter_code
_entity_poly.pdbx_strand_id
1 'polypeptide(L)'
;MKTSIIGYPRVGSLRELKFTTEKYFRGEISVEELQNIAKEIRKTQWTLQKNTGLDFIPSNDFSFYDMTLDTAVLFNIIPERYTKLGLSALDTYFAMARGYQGAAGDVKALAMKKWFNTNYHYMVPEIDDNTEIKLAGTKPFDEFAEAKALGITTKPVIIGAFTLLKLLRYVGKKQATDYAHAVIAAYAGLLEKFVAAGAEWVQFDEPYLVHDLTSEDIALFETLYQGILAKKGSGKVLLQTYFGDVRDCYGNITALAFDGIGLDFLEGRKTKELVEANGFPQDKVLFAGLVNGKNIWKNHYGKTLKVINALKAKNINVVLNTSCSLLHVPYTLKNETKLPEKYTEHFAFAEEKLQELAELKKLADVDYKLDAAFLENTFLFATRPDCRNLAVQKRVAAIREEDFTRLPAFKEREAIQKKAFALPLFPTTTIGSFPQTADVKKNRTARRKGEISEDAYVEFNQKKIADWVQIQEEIGLDVLVHGEFERNDMVEYFGEQLSGYLFTEKAWVQSYGTRCVKPPVIWGDVSREKPMTVDWSVYAQSLTKKPMKGMLTGPVTILNWSFPREDISLKESTYQIALAIRDEVLDLEANGIRVIQVDEAALREKLPLRRSDWYKEYLDWAIPAFRLVHSGVKAQTQIHTHMCYSEFTDIIRAIDDMDADVITFEASRSDLLILDSLKENHFKTEVGPGVYDIHSPRVPSVEEIKAALEKMLTRIAPEKLWVNPDCGLKTRGVPETVASLKHLVEAAKELRKEA
;
A
#
# COMPACT_ATOMS: atom_id res chain seq x y z
N MET A 1 19.77 -0.30 -28.94
CA MET A 1 19.33 0.30 -27.67
C MET A 1 19.71 -0.61 -26.51
N LYS A 2 19.97 -0.08 -25.29
CA LYS A 2 20.23 -0.89 -24.07
C LYS A 2 18.99 -0.95 -23.19
N THR A 3 18.95 -1.93 -22.27
CA THR A 3 17.84 -2.20 -21.37
C THR A 3 18.30 -2.29 -19.91
N SER A 4 17.42 -1.89 -18.99
CA SER A 4 17.66 -1.88 -17.53
C SER A 4 16.39 -2.23 -16.77
N ILE A 5 16.55 -2.65 -15.51
CA ILE A 5 15.49 -2.65 -14.50
C ILE A 5 15.98 -1.94 -13.25
N ILE A 6 15.06 -1.44 -12.43
CA ILE A 6 15.39 -0.74 -11.18
C ILE A 6 15.65 -1.73 -10.06
N GLY A 7 14.88 -2.81 -9.98
CA GLY A 7 15.02 -3.89 -9.01
C GLY A 7 14.10 -5.05 -9.37
N TYR A 8 14.22 -6.18 -8.65
CA TYR A 8 13.52 -7.43 -8.94
C TYR A 8 12.80 -7.99 -7.70
N PRO A 9 11.72 -8.80 -7.85
CA PRO A 9 11.05 -9.43 -6.70
C PRO A 9 11.98 -10.39 -5.97
N ARG A 10 12.18 -10.18 -4.66
CA ARG A 10 13.17 -10.90 -3.86
C ARG A 10 12.60 -12.08 -3.07
N VAL A 11 11.27 -12.21 -2.97
CA VAL A 11 10.66 -13.28 -2.17
C VAL A 11 10.80 -14.68 -2.78
N GLY A 12 11.20 -14.78 -4.05
CA GLY A 12 11.24 -16.01 -4.83
C GLY A 12 9.93 -16.32 -5.54
N SER A 13 9.94 -17.22 -6.53
CA SER A 13 8.78 -17.54 -7.39
C SER A 13 7.63 -18.18 -6.62
N LEU A 14 7.91 -18.94 -5.58
CA LEU A 14 6.95 -19.57 -4.66
C LEU A 14 7.09 -19.07 -3.22
N ARG A 15 7.67 -17.89 -3.03
CA ARG A 15 7.93 -17.25 -1.74
C ARG A 15 8.96 -17.97 -0.87
N GLU A 16 9.99 -18.50 -1.49
CA GLU A 16 11.05 -19.29 -0.84
C GLU A 16 11.71 -18.49 0.28
N LEU A 17 12.05 -17.22 0.03
CA LEU A 17 12.64 -16.35 1.06
C LEU A 17 11.72 -16.19 2.27
N LYS A 18 10.41 -15.98 2.04
CA LYS A 18 9.43 -15.85 3.12
C LYS A 18 9.47 -17.07 4.06
N PHE A 19 9.28 -18.24 3.50
CA PHE A 19 9.19 -19.46 4.32
C PHE A 19 10.50 -19.80 5.01
N THR A 20 11.63 -19.57 4.36
CA THR A 20 12.96 -19.77 4.95
C THR A 20 13.21 -18.80 6.10
N THR A 21 12.91 -17.51 5.91
CA THR A 21 13.07 -16.52 6.96
C THR A 21 12.16 -16.82 8.17
N GLU A 22 10.93 -17.28 7.93
CA GLU A 22 10.02 -17.70 9.01
C GLU A 22 10.53 -18.93 9.77
N LYS A 23 11.18 -19.90 9.09
CA LYS A 23 11.86 -21.03 9.76
C LYS A 23 13.02 -20.54 10.63
N TYR A 24 13.80 -19.60 10.13
CA TYR A 24 14.86 -18.97 10.91
C TYR A 24 14.32 -18.28 12.18
N PHE A 25 13.24 -17.53 12.07
CA PHE A 25 12.60 -16.91 13.23
C PHE A 25 12.08 -17.88 14.30
N ARG A 26 11.76 -19.11 13.89
CA ARG A 26 11.38 -20.19 14.82
C ARG A 26 12.55 -21.03 15.32
N GLY A 27 13.78 -20.71 14.89
CA GLY A 27 14.99 -21.48 15.26
C GLY A 27 15.09 -22.86 14.60
N GLU A 28 14.35 -23.09 13.50
CA GLU A 28 14.32 -24.36 12.77
C GLU A 28 15.53 -24.52 11.81
N ILE A 29 16.14 -23.43 11.41
CA ILE A 29 17.31 -23.40 10.54
C ILE A 29 18.38 -22.43 11.05
N SER A 30 19.63 -22.67 10.64
CA SER A 30 20.77 -21.82 10.98
C SER A 30 20.83 -20.53 10.13
N VAL A 31 21.66 -19.57 10.54
CA VAL A 31 22.00 -18.37 9.74
C VAL A 31 22.61 -18.76 8.41
N GLU A 32 23.50 -19.77 8.41
CA GLU A 32 24.18 -20.25 7.20
C GLU A 32 23.18 -20.81 6.18
N GLU A 33 22.21 -21.61 6.63
CA GLU A 33 21.16 -22.15 5.76
C GLU A 33 20.32 -21.03 5.16
N LEU A 34 19.90 -20.03 5.96
CA LEU A 34 19.18 -18.86 5.47
C LEU A 34 19.97 -18.09 4.40
N GLN A 35 21.27 -17.85 4.66
CA GLN A 35 22.15 -17.15 3.72
C GLN A 35 22.39 -17.95 2.43
N ASN A 36 22.52 -19.27 2.50
CA ASN A 36 22.70 -20.11 1.33
C ASN A 36 21.47 -20.10 0.42
N ILE A 37 20.27 -20.17 0.99
CA ILE A 37 19.03 -20.06 0.21
C ILE A 37 18.91 -18.67 -0.43
N ALA A 38 19.26 -17.62 0.29
CA ALA A 38 19.29 -16.27 -0.27
C ALA A 38 20.26 -16.14 -1.45
N LYS A 39 21.45 -16.76 -1.37
CA LYS A 39 22.41 -16.82 -2.49
C LYS A 39 21.85 -17.55 -3.72
N GLU A 40 21.16 -18.68 -3.53
CA GLU A 40 20.55 -19.40 -4.66
C GLU A 40 19.41 -18.60 -5.30
N ILE A 41 18.63 -17.86 -4.52
CA ILE A 41 17.61 -16.95 -5.06
C ILE A 41 18.28 -15.87 -5.93
N ARG A 42 19.29 -15.15 -5.42
CA ARG A 42 20.02 -14.13 -6.18
C ARG A 42 20.67 -14.67 -7.44
N LYS A 43 21.36 -15.81 -7.34
CA LYS A 43 21.97 -16.49 -8.49
C LYS A 43 20.95 -16.81 -9.57
N THR A 44 19.80 -17.35 -9.18
CA THR A 44 18.70 -17.67 -10.11
C THR A 44 18.20 -16.41 -10.81
N GLN A 45 17.98 -15.33 -10.07
CA GLN A 45 17.51 -14.07 -10.60
C GLN A 45 18.51 -13.39 -11.54
N TRP A 46 19.78 -13.31 -11.16
CA TRP A 46 20.83 -12.73 -12.01
C TRP A 46 21.06 -13.55 -13.29
N THR A 47 21.02 -14.89 -13.18
CA THR A 47 21.15 -15.78 -14.34
C THR A 47 19.99 -15.58 -15.32
N LEU A 48 18.77 -15.48 -14.80
CA LEU A 48 17.59 -15.22 -15.61
C LEU A 48 17.70 -13.88 -16.35
N GLN A 49 18.04 -12.80 -15.64
CA GLN A 49 18.22 -11.48 -16.20
C GLN A 49 19.31 -11.43 -17.27
N LYS A 50 20.44 -12.10 -17.04
CA LYS A 50 21.51 -12.24 -18.04
C LYS A 50 21.03 -13.00 -19.28
N ASN A 51 20.34 -14.12 -19.08
CA ASN A 51 19.88 -14.97 -20.18
C ASN A 51 18.80 -14.30 -21.04
N THR A 52 18.02 -13.37 -20.49
CA THR A 52 17.07 -12.57 -21.24
C THR A 52 17.73 -11.39 -21.99
N GLY A 53 19.02 -11.19 -21.85
CA GLY A 53 19.78 -10.16 -22.57
C GLY A 53 19.66 -8.76 -21.99
N LEU A 54 19.35 -8.65 -20.69
CA LEU A 54 19.33 -7.38 -19.97
C LEU A 54 20.77 -6.80 -19.90
N ASP A 55 20.94 -5.54 -20.22
CA ASP A 55 22.25 -4.88 -20.27
C ASP A 55 22.68 -4.36 -18.88
N PHE A 56 21.75 -3.85 -18.09
CA PHE A 56 22.00 -3.32 -16.74
C PHE A 56 21.26 -4.14 -15.68
N ILE A 57 21.93 -5.11 -15.12
CA ILE A 57 21.42 -6.01 -14.09
C ILE A 57 21.65 -5.38 -12.71
N PRO A 58 20.65 -5.24 -11.82
CA PRO A 58 20.85 -4.71 -10.48
C PRO A 58 21.51 -5.76 -9.56
N SER A 59 22.27 -5.27 -8.58
CA SER A 59 22.66 -6.00 -7.37
C SER A 59 22.38 -5.13 -6.15
N ASN A 60 22.34 -5.72 -4.96
CA ASN A 60 21.90 -5.08 -3.72
C ASN A 60 20.42 -4.62 -3.70
N ASP A 61 19.64 -5.01 -4.68
CA ASP A 61 18.16 -4.88 -4.67
C ASP A 61 17.48 -6.01 -3.87
N PHE A 62 18.23 -7.05 -3.51
CA PHE A 62 17.82 -8.09 -2.57
C PHE A 62 17.92 -7.60 -1.12
N SER A 63 16.95 -7.98 -0.27
CA SER A 63 16.94 -7.70 1.15
C SER A 63 16.27 -8.84 1.92
N PHE A 64 16.71 -9.14 3.12
CA PHE A 64 16.01 -10.07 4.00
C PHE A 64 14.73 -9.50 4.57
N TYR A 65 14.64 -8.16 4.68
CA TYR A 65 13.45 -7.50 5.23
C TYR A 65 13.10 -6.21 4.49
N ASP A 66 13.99 -5.21 4.46
CA ASP A 66 13.75 -3.91 3.85
C ASP A 66 15.04 -3.20 3.43
N MET A 67 15.06 -2.59 2.23
CA MET A 67 16.23 -1.91 1.66
C MET A 67 16.60 -0.63 2.43
N THR A 68 15.63 0.06 3.03
CA THR A 68 15.91 1.25 3.85
C THR A 68 16.64 0.86 5.12
N LEU A 69 16.21 -0.25 5.73
CA LEU A 69 16.88 -0.83 6.89
C LEU A 69 18.28 -1.33 6.55
N ASP A 70 18.45 -2.00 5.39
CA ASP A 70 19.77 -2.42 4.89
C ASP A 70 20.72 -1.21 4.75
N THR A 71 20.21 -0.10 4.20
CA THR A 71 20.98 1.13 4.01
C THR A 71 21.32 1.79 5.36
N ALA A 72 20.40 1.78 6.31
CA ALA A 72 20.65 2.28 7.66
C ALA A 72 21.78 1.51 8.36
N VAL A 73 21.74 0.17 8.30
CA VAL A 73 22.79 -0.69 8.86
C VAL A 73 24.12 -0.49 8.12
N LEU A 74 24.08 -0.35 6.78
CA LEU A 74 25.27 -0.06 5.97
C LEU A 74 26.01 1.21 6.46
N PHE A 75 25.26 2.23 6.88
CA PHE A 75 25.80 3.51 7.32
C PHE A 75 25.84 3.69 8.85
N ASN A 76 25.79 2.59 9.60
CA ASN A 76 25.84 2.58 11.07
C ASN A 76 24.71 3.35 11.76
N ILE A 77 23.56 3.49 11.13
CA ILE A 77 22.37 4.10 11.72
C ILE A 77 21.58 3.01 12.47
N ILE A 78 22.09 2.68 13.66
CA ILE A 78 21.54 1.62 14.52
C ILE A 78 21.28 2.22 15.90
N PRO A 79 20.03 2.38 16.35
CA PRO A 79 19.72 2.91 17.68
C PRO A 79 20.35 2.08 18.80
N GLU A 80 20.86 2.76 19.82
CA GLU A 80 21.61 2.15 20.92
C GLU A 80 20.85 1.02 21.64
N ARG A 81 19.53 1.14 21.73
CA ARG A 81 18.68 0.08 22.34
C ARG A 81 18.82 -1.29 21.69
N TYR A 82 19.16 -1.36 20.40
CA TYR A 82 19.37 -2.63 19.69
C TYR A 82 20.81 -3.13 19.84
N THR A 83 21.80 -2.25 19.81
CA THR A 83 23.20 -2.64 20.01
C THR A 83 23.47 -3.15 21.42
N LYS A 84 22.77 -2.62 22.43
CA LYS A 84 22.83 -3.08 23.83
C LYS A 84 22.32 -4.51 24.04
N LEU A 85 21.57 -5.08 23.11
CA LEU A 85 21.14 -6.48 23.19
C LEU A 85 22.29 -7.47 23.02
N GLY A 86 23.41 -7.06 22.42
CA GLY A 86 24.57 -7.95 22.20
C GLY A 86 24.29 -9.13 21.26
N LEU A 87 23.31 -8.98 20.36
CA LEU A 87 22.94 -10.00 19.38
C LEU A 87 23.91 -10.04 18.20
N SER A 88 23.85 -11.11 17.39
CA SER A 88 24.54 -11.14 16.11
C SER A 88 24.11 -9.98 15.20
N ALA A 89 24.89 -9.63 14.18
CA ALA A 89 24.56 -8.56 13.25
C ALA A 89 23.20 -8.80 12.56
N LEU A 90 22.91 -10.03 12.14
CA LEU A 90 21.67 -10.40 11.49
C LEU A 90 20.48 -10.38 12.49
N ASP A 91 20.68 -10.85 13.71
CA ASP A 91 19.62 -10.80 14.73
C ASP A 91 19.34 -9.37 15.19
N THR A 92 20.37 -8.52 15.27
CA THR A 92 20.20 -7.07 15.52
C THR A 92 19.38 -6.43 14.40
N TYR A 93 19.66 -6.74 13.14
CA TYR A 93 18.89 -6.30 12.00
C TYR A 93 17.41 -6.73 12.09
N PHE A 94 17.14 -7.99 12.44
CA PHE A 94 15.78 -8.47 12.63
C PHE A 94 15.11 -7.90 13.89
N ALA A 95 15.88 -7.62 14.95
CA ALA A 95 15.34 -6.94 16.14
C ALA A 95 14.88 -5.51 15.82
N MET A 96 15.60 -4.79 14.96
CA MET A 96 15.15 -3.47 14.44
C MET A 96 13.84 -3.60 13.65
N ALA A 97 13.69 -4.64 12.84
CA ALA A 97 12.53 -4.85 11.98
C ALA A 97 11.28 -5.36 12.72
N ARG A 98 11.44 -6.17 13.77
CA ARG A 98 10.34 -6.93 14.40
C ARG A 98 10.20 -6.70 15.91
N GLY A 99 11.16 -6.00 16.51
CA GLY A 99 11.36 -6.02 17.95
C GLY A 99 12.06 -7.30 18.41
N TYR A 100 12.42 -7.32 19.67
CA TYR A 100 13.03 -8.47 20.33
C TYR A 100 12.49 -8.58 21.75
N GLN A 101 12.14 -9.81 22.16
CA GLN A 101 11.80 -10.15 23.53
C GLN A 101 12.42 -11.51 23.86
N GLY A 102 13.37 -11.51 24.79
CA GLY A 102 14.09 -12.74 25.15
C GLY A 102 15.18 -12.50 26.19
N ALA A 103 16.12 -13.42 26.32
CA ALA A 103 17.17 -13.39 27.33
C ALA A 103 18.06 -12.14 27.29
N ALA A 104 18.24 -11.56 26.09
CA ALA A 104 19.08 -10.36 25.89
C ALA A 104 18.36 -9.04 26.21
N GLY A 105 17.04 -9.04 26.37
CA GLY A 105 16.27 -7.85 26.69
C GLY A 105 14.87 -7.82 26.05
N ASP A 106 14.23 -6.64 26.12
CA ASP A 106 12.94 -6.37 25.51
C ASP A 106 12.99 -5.02 24.81
N VAL A 107 12.85 -5.01 23.48
CA VAL A 107 12.84 -3.80 22.67
C VAL A 107 11.75 -3.87 21.59
N LYS A 108 11.07 -2.74 21.36
CA LYS A 108 10.09 -2.60 20.30
C LYS A 108 10.78 -2.45 18.94
N ALA A 109 10.10 -2.89 17.88
CA ALA A 109 10.52 -2.64 16.50
C ALA A 109 10.59 -1.13 16.17
N LEU A 110 11.34 -0.80 15.12
CA LEU A 110 11.24 0.49 14.46
C LEU A 110 9.82 0.73 13.92
N ALA A 111 9.44 1.97 13.74
CA ALA A 111 8.18 2.30 13.08
C ALA A 111 8.19 1.82 11.63
N MET A 112 7.02 1.50 11.12
CA MET A 112 6.84 1.07 9.74
C MET A 112 5.94 2.07 9.02
N LYS A 113 6.34 2.48 7.80
CA LYS A 113 5.56 3.38 6.95
C LYS A 113 5.46 2.83 5.53
N LYS A 114 4.47 3.29 4.77
CA LYS A 114 4.35 2.93 3.35
C LYS A 114 5.52 3.48 2.55
N TRP A 115 6.00 2.65 1.60
CA TRP A 115 6.96 3.06 0.60
C TRP A 115 6.24 3.86 -0.48
N PHE A 116 6.23 5.18 -0.29
CA PHE A 116 5.54 6.14 -1.16
C PHE A 116 4.06 5.77 -1.37
N ASN A 117 3.58 5.76 -2.60
CA ASN A 117 2.20 5.42 -2.98
C ASN A 117 2.02 3.93 -3.33
N THR A 118 2.83 3.03 -2.74
CA THR A 118 2.76 1.58 -2.95
C THR A 118 2.11 0.86 -1.78
N ASN A 119 1.84 -0.44 -1.93
CA ASN A 119 1.43 -1.32 -0.83
C ASN A 119 2.62 -1.95 -0.08
N TYR A 120 3.85 -1.62 -0.48
CA TYR A 120 5.07 -2.01 0.22
C TYR A 120 5.35 -1.05 1.39
N HIS A 121 5.90 -1.58 2.49
CA HIS A 121 6.24 -0.81 3.68
C HIS A 121 7.72 -0.92 3.98
N TYR A 122 8.31 0.17 4.42
CA TYR A 122 9.70 0.23 4.87
C TYR A 122 9.78 0.47 6.38
N MET A 123 10.88 0.04 6.98
CA MET A 123 11.21 0.34 8.37
C MET A 123 11.83 1.73 8.43
N VAL A 124 11.29 2.59 9.30
CA VAL A 124 11.76 3.97 9.46
C VAL A 124 12.99 3.99 10.35
N PRO A 125 14.20 4.24 9.81
CA PRO A 125 15.39 4.28 10.63
C PRO A 125 15.34 5.49 11.57
N GLU A 126 15.82 5.31 12.79
CA GLU A 126 15.92 6.37 13.80
C GLU A 126 17.37 6.80 13.96
N ILE A 127 17.58 8.12 14.04
CA ILE A 127 18.89 8.73 14.27
C ILE A 127 18.82 9.71 15.43
N ASP A 128 19.81 9.66 16.31
CA ASP A 128 19.98 10.60 17.42
C ASP A 128 21.26 11.44 17.27
N ASP A 129 21.41 12.43 18.13
CA ASP A 129 22.53 13.37 18.08
C ASP A 129 23.92 12.74 18.26
N ASN A 130 23.98 11.49 18.80
CA ASN A 130 25.22 10.76 19.05
C ASN A 130 25.54 9.76 17.95
N THR A 131 24.62 9.52 17.02
CA THR A 131 24.82 8.56 15.94
C THR A 131 25.91 9.03 15.00
N GLU A 132 26.96 8.21 14.84
CA GLU A 132 28.04 8.44 13.90
C GLU A 132 27.73 7.77 12.56
N ILE A 133 27.34 8.55 11.56
CA ILE A 133 27.14 8.07 10.19
C ILE A 133 28.50 7.78 9.57
N LYS A 134 28.72 6.51 9.17
CA LYS A 134 29.93 6.06 8.48
C LYS A 134 29.65 4.77 7.71
N LEU A 135 30.42 4.51 6.67
CA LEU A 135 30.36 3.24 5.94
C LEU A 135 30.90 2.11 6.83
N ALA A 136 30.01 1.28 7.37
CA ALA A 136 30.32 0.20 8.30
C ALA A 136 29.97 -1.20 7.75
N GLY A 137 28.92 -1.32 6.95
CA GLY A 137 28.47 -2.60 6.39
C GLY A 137 29.20 -2.99 5.11
N THR A 138 29.09 -4.28 4.72
CA THR A 138 29.72 -4.84 3.52
C THR A 138 28.75 -5.43 2.50
N LYS A 139 27.47 -5.64 2.89
CA LYS A 139 26.46 -6.32 2.08
C LYS A 139 26.45 -5.94 0.59
N PRO A 140 26.42 -4.64 0.19
CA PRO A 140 26.34 -4.30 -1.23
C PRO A 140 27.60 -4.69 -2.01
N PHE A 141 28.76 -4.68 -1.37
CA PHE A 141 30.03 -5.13 -1.98
C PHE A 141 30.07 -6.65 -2.08
N ASP A 142 29.58 -7.36 -1.07
CA ASP A 142 29.53 -8.82 -1.03
C ASP A 142 28.63 -9.35 -2.15
N GLU A 143 27.44 -8.77 -2.33
CA GLU A 143 26.53 -9.15 -3.41
C GLU A 143 27.06 -8.78 -4.80
N PHE A 144 27.75 -7.65 -4.94
CA PHE A 144 28.45 -7.31 -6.17
C PHE A 144 29.53 -8.33 -6.52
N ALA A 145 30.36 -8.71 -5.55
CA ALA A 145 31.40 -9.72 -5.72
C ALA A 145 30.81 -11.11 -6.02
N GLU A 146 29.69 -11.46 -5.37
CA GLU A 146 28.94 -12.72 -5.62
C GLU A 146 28.47 -12.80 -7.08
N ALA A 147 27.85 -11.74 -7.62
CA ALA A 147 27.44 -11.69 -9.02
C ALA A 147 28.64 -11.76 -9.97
N LYS A 148 29.71 -11.02 -9.66
CA LYS A 148 30.96 -11.01 -10.46
C LYS A 148 31.62 -12.40 -10.52
N ALA A 149 31.56 -13.17 -9.44
CA ALA A 149 32.08 -14.55 -9.39
C ALA A 149 31.26 -15.50 -10.30
N LEU A 150 30.01 -15.18 -10.58
CA LEU A 150 29.16 -15.87 -11.56
C LEU A 150 29.37 -15.37 -13.01
N GLY A 151 30.31 -14.46 -13.24
CA GLY A 151 30.55 -13.84 -14.55
C GLY A 151 29.42 -12.90 -14.98
N ILE A 152 28.75 -12.28 -14.01
CA ILE A 152 27.63 -11.34 -14.24
C ILE A 152 28.06 -9.95 -13.77
N THR A 153 28.09 -8.99 -14.70
CA THR A 153 28.33 -7.59 -14.39
C THR A 153 27.03 -6.95 -13.92
N THR A 154 27.03 -6.37 -12.73
CA THR A 154 25.85 -5.71 -12.14
C THR A 154 26.10 -4.23 -11.91
N LYS A 155 25.02 -3.46 -11.81
CA LYS A 155 25.01 -2.11 -11.22
C LYS A 155 24.45 -2.18 -9.82
N PRO A 156 25.26 -1.94 -8.76
CA PRO A 156 24.75 -1.86 -7.40
C PRO A 156 23.70 -0.78 -7.23
N VAL A 157 22.62 -1.10 -6.50
CA VAL A 157 21.50 -0.19 -6.20
C VAL A 157 21.54 0.19 -4.71
N ILE A 158 21.56 1.47 -4.42
CA ILE A 158 21.59 2.02 -3.07
C ILE A 158 20.51 3.08 -2.95
N ILE A 159 19.80 3.15 -1.83
CA ILE A 159 18.92 4.30 -1.56
C ILE A 159 19.78 5.56 -1.52
N GLY A 160 19.39 6.58 -2.25
CA GLY A 160 20.16 7.81 -2.40
C GLY A 160 20.22 8.62 -1.11
N ALA A 161 21.23 9.47 -1.02
CA ALA A 161 21.56 10.22 0.18
C ALA A 161 20.45 11.17 0.64
N PHE A 162 19.80 11.83 -0.31
CA PHE A 162 18.71 12.77 -0.01
C PHE A 162 17.46 12.00 0.46
N THR A 163 17.04 10.95 -0.25
CA THR A 163 15.92 10.10 0.16
C THR A 163 16.17 9.49 1.52
N LEU A 164 17.37 8.97 1.80
CA LEU A 164 17.70 8.43 3.13
C LEU A 164 17.44 9.47 4.21
N LEU A 165 18.02 10.68 4.10
CA LEU A 165 17.83 11.74 5.08
C LEU A 165 16.37 12.14 5.25
N LYS A 166 15.58 12.17 4.19
CA LYS A 166 14.16 12.51 4.22
C LYS A 166 13.28 11.41 4.85
N LEU A 167 13.74 10.17 4.87
CA LEU A 167 13.01 9.03 5.46
C LEU A 167 13.39 8.75 6.92
N LEU A 168 14.47 9.32 7.43
CA LEU A 168 14.90 9.16 8.83
C LEU A 168 13.92 9.79 9.81
N ARG A 169 13.79 9.17 10.97
CA ARG A 169 13.20 9.77 12.17
C ARG A 169 14.31 10.37 13.03
N TYR A 170 14.31 11.68 13.18
CA TYR A 170 15.22 12.41 14.02
C TYR A 170 14.71 12.42 15.47
N VAL A 171 15.49 11.85 16.41
CA VAL A 171 15.10 11.66 17.82
C VAL A 171 15.78 12.70 18.71
N GLY A 172 16.80 13.41 18.21
CA GLY A 172 17.53 14.46 18.91
C GLY A 172 17.17 15.87 18.45
N LYS A 173 18.12 16.78 18.59
CA LYS A 173 18.01 18.18 18.15
C LYS A 173 18.48 18.40 16.72
N LYS A 174 19.42 17.57 16.27
CA LYS A 174 19.97 17.63 14.91
C LYS A 174 18.91 17.31 13.86
N GLN A 175 19.04 17.95 12.70
CA GLN A 175 18.18 17.80 11.53
C GLN A 175 18.99 17.27 10.33
N ALA A 176 18.34 17.04 9.20
CA ALA A 176 18.97 16.47 8.01
C ALA A 176 20.26 17.20 7.58
N THR A 177 20.25 18.52 7.61
CA THR A 177 21.40 19.36 7.23
C THR A 177 22.63 19.16 8.13
N ASP A 178 22.42 18.86 9.41
CA ASP A 178 23.52 18.65 10.36
C ASP A 178 24.30 17.35 10.06
N TYR A 179 23.67 16.40 9.39
CA TYR A 179 24.30 15.14 9.00
C TYR A 179 24.89 15.16 7.58
N ALA A 180 24.68 16.23 6.81
CA ALA A 180 25.04 16.27 5.39
C ALA A 180 26.52 15.95 5.15
N HIS A 181 27.45 16.48 5.92
CA HIS A 181 28.86 16.24 5.77
C HIS A 181 29.23 14.75 6.00
N ALA A 182 28.67 14.14 7.05
CA ALA A 182 28.92 12.73 7.35
C ALA A 182 28.33 11.81 6.27
N VAL A 183 27.14 12.15 5.76
CA VAL A 183 26.49 11.42 4.66
C VAL A 183 27.31 11.54 3.38
N ILE A 184 27.80 12.73 3.02
CA ILE A 184 28.68 12.92 1.87
C ILE A 184 29.92 12.02 1.99
N ALA A 185 30.60 12.02 3.14
CA ALA A 185 31.77 11.20 3.35
C ALA A 185 31.48 9.70 3.24
N ALA A 186 30.37 9.24 3.79
CA ALA A 186 29.95 7.84 3.75
C ALA A 186 29.61 7.37 2.34
N TYR A 187 28.82 8.15 1.57
CA TYR A 187 28.48 7.81 0.19
C TYR A 187 29.65 7.96 -0.78
N ALA A 188 30.52 8.93 -0.57
CA ALA A 188 31.77 9.05 -1.34
C ALA A 188 32.67 7.84 -1.14
N GLY A 189 32.88 7.42 0.12
CA GLY A 189 33.64 6.21 0.44
C GLY A 189 33.00 4.93 -0.14
N LEU A 190 31.67 4.86 -0.21
CA LEU A 190 30.96 3.76 -0.86
C LEU A 190 31.26 3.74 -2.37
N LEU A 191 31.20 4.89 -3.07
CA LEU A 191 31.53 4.99 -4.49
C LEU A 191 32.99 4.57 -4.77
N GLU A 192 33.94 5.09 -3.99
CA GLU A 192 35.37 4.74 -4.11
C GLU A 192 35.58 3.22 -3.99
N LYS A 193 34.91 2.56 -3.03
CA LYS A 193 34.98 1.10 -2.89
C LYS A 193 34.38 0.34 -4.07
N PHE A 194 33.25 0.79 -4.61
CA PHE A 194 32.66 0.14 -5.79
C PHE A 194 33.53 0.30 -7.04
N VAL A 195 34.08 1.49 -7.27
CA VAL A 195 35.02 1.72 -8.36
C VAL A 195 36.27 0.84 -8.24
N ALA A 196 36.84 0.75 -7.02
CA ALA A 196 37.96 -0.13 -6.74
C ALA A 196 37.65 -1.63 -6.94
N ALA A 197 36.38 -2.04 -6.68
CA ALA A 197 35.90 -3.40 -6.94
C ALA A 197 35.62 -3.66 -8.43
N GLY A 198 35.64 -2.60 -9.28
CA GLY A 198 35.43 -2.67 -10.72
C GLY A 198 33.95 -2.52 -11.14
N ALA A 199 33.13 -1.88 -10.35
CA ALA A 199 31.78 -1.51 -10.74
C ALA A 199 31.87 -0.35 -11.76
N GLU A 200 31.25 -0.54 -12.93
CA GLU A 200 31.18 0.52 -13.95
C GLU A 200 30.10 1.55 -13.61
N TRP A 201 28.94 1.09 -13.13
CA TRP A 201 27.79 1.90 -12.78
C TRP A 201 27.37 1.64 -11.33
N VAL A 202 26.99 2.71 -10.63
CA VAL A 202 26.30 2.66 -9.33
C VAL A 202 24.99 3.46 -9.45
N GLN A 203 23.87 2.88 -9.03
CA GLN A 203 22.56 3.52 -9.03
C GLN A 203 22.22 4.02 -7.64
N PHE A 204 21.87 5.29 -7.54
CA PHE A 204 21.26 5.89 -6.37
C PHE A 204 19.77 6.13 -6.60
N ASP A 205 18.93 5.48 -5.79
CA ASP A 205 17.48 5.63 -5.83
C ASP A 205 17.05 6.85 -5.03
N GLU A 206 16.53 7.85 -5.73
CA GLU A 206 16.07 9.12 -5.15
C GLU A 206 14.57 9.39 -5.40
N PRO A 207 13.67 8.47 -4.99
CA PRO A 207 12.25 8.66 -5.21
C PRO A 207 11.67 9.84 -4.43
N TYR A 208 12.31 10.33 -3.37
CA TYR A 208 11.81 11.50 -2.64
C TYR A 208 11.81 12.79 -3.49
N LEU A 209 12.60 12.84 -4.57
CA LEU A 209 12.66 13.99 -5.49
C LEU A 209 11.35 14.23 -6.27
N VAL A 210 10.40 13.31 -6.25
CA VAL A 210 9.09 13.48 -6.89
C VAL A 210 8.03 14.13 -5.98
N HIS A 211 8.36 14.36 -4.70
CA HIS A 211 7.51 15.15 -3.79
C HIS A 211 7.58 16.66 -4.07
N ASP A 212 6.73 17.43 -3.39
CA ASP A 212 6.89 18.87 -3.32
C ASP A 212 8.18 19.19 -2.55
N LEU A 213 9.10 19.90 -3.19
CA LEU A 213 10.40 20.25 -2.62
C LEU A 213 10.45 21.74 -2.27
N THR A 214 10.98 22.05 -1.08
CA THR A 214 11.31 23.42 -0.70
C THR A 214 12.64 23.83 -1.31
N SER A 215 12.97 25.13 -1.27
CA SER A 215 14.30 25.63 -1.67
C SER A 215 15.42 25.02 -0.83
N GLU A 216 15.17 24.77 0.47
CA GLU A 216 16.11 24.15 1.39
C GLU A 216 16.33 22.67 1.03
N ASP A 217 15.28 21.95 0.59
CA ASP A 217 15.38 20.57 0.13
C ASP A 217 16.27 20.49 -1.12
N ILE A 218 16.05 21.39 -2.09
CA ILE A 218 16.85 21.45 -3.32
C ILE A 218 18.31 21.78 -2.99
N ALA A 219 18.56 22.76 -2.13
CA ALA A 219 19.91 23.13 -1.69
C ALA A 219 20.63 21.98 -0.96
N LEU A 220 19.92 21.24 -0.10
CA LEU A 220 20.47 20.05 0.55
C LEU A 220 20.81 18.97 -0.47
N PHE A 221 19.92 18.67 -1.41
CA PHE A 221 20.16 17.70 -2.49
C PHE A 221 21.40 18.07 -3.30
N GLU A 222 21.52 19.32 -3.74
CA GLU A 222 22.68 19.81 -4.49
C GLU A 222 23.97 19.68 -3.68
N THR A 223 23.97 20.11 -2.42
CA THR A 223 25.13 20.00 -1.52
C THR A 223 25.61 18.55 -1.39
N LEU A 224 24.68 17.63 -1.15
CA LEU A 224 24.99 16.19 -1.04
C LEU A 224 25.65 15.66 -2.30
N TYR A 225 25.03 15.89 -3.46
CA TYR A 225 25.50 15.28 -4.70
C TYR A 225 26.70 15.98 -5.31
N GLN A 226 26.90 17.28 -5.11
CA GLN A 226 28.17 17.93 -5.45
C GLN A 226 29.34 17.29 -4.69
N GLY A 227 29.17 17.04 -3.39
CA GLY A 227 30.20 16.40 -2.57
C GLY A 227 30.44 14.94 -2.94
N ILE A 228 29.39 14.17 -3.14
CA ILE A 228 29.47 12.73 -3.47
C ILE A 228 30.08 12.54 -4.87
N LEU A 229 29.56 13.24 -5.88
CA LEU A 229 29.99 13.09 -7.27
C LEU A 229 31.44 13.57 -7.51
N ALA A 230 31.95 14.49 -6.70
CA ALA A 230 33.37 14.91 -6.75
C ALA A 230 34.34 13.75 -6.48
N LYS A 231 33.87 12.66 -5.89
CA LYS A 231 34.66 11.45 -5.52
C LYS A 231 34.35 10.23 -6.39
N LYS A 232 33.53 10.34 -7.45
CA LYS A 232 33.14 9.20 -8.27
C LYS A 232 34.28 8.58 -9.11
N GLY A 233 35.39 9.28 -9.28
CA GLY A 233 36.53 8.82 -10.07
C GLY A 233 36.13 8.47 -11.51
N SER A 234 36.51 7.27 -11.97
CA SER A 234 36.14 6.73 -13.29
C SER A 234 34.76 6.02 -13.30
N GLY A 235 34.13 5.87 -12.17
CA GLY A 235 32.81 5.24 -12.06
C GLY A 235 31.69 6.12 -12.59
N LYS A 236 30.64 5.50 -13.11
CA LYS A 236 29.44 6.17 -13.58
C LYS A 236 28.33 6.10 -12.54
N VAL A 237 27.64 7.21 -12.33
CA VAL A 237 26.56 7.31 -11.35
C VAL A 237 25.23 7.56 -12.06
N LEU A 238 24.26 6.67 -11.79
CA LEU A 238 22.87 6.81 -12.20
C LEU A 238 22.06 7.37 -11.03
N LEU A 239 21.45 8.54 -11.22
CA LEU A 239 20.37 9.04 -10.39
C LEU A 239 19.07 8.41 -10.86
N GLN A 240 18.38 7.62 -10.04
CA GLN A 240 17.12 6.97 -10.41
C GLN A 240 15.95 7.54 -9.63
N THR A 241 14.96 8.10 -10.32
CA THR A 241 13.69 8.55 -9.76
C THR A 241 12.54 7.68 -10.25
N TYR A 242 11.46 7.56 -9.46
CA TYR A 242 10.26 6.80 -9.80
C TYR A 242 9.05 7.24 -8.96
N PHE A 243 7.83 6.81 -9.33
CA PHE A 243 6.53 7.13 -8.76
C PHE A 243 6.01 8.54 -9.01
N GLY A 244 6.64 9.30 -9.90
CA GLY A 244 6.24 10.66 -10.23
C GLY A 244 7.26 11.39 -11.09
N ASP A 245 7.04 12.68 -11.30
CA ASP A 245 7.93 13.56 -12.03
C ASP A 245 8.72 14.49 -11.10
N VAL A 246 9.83 14.99 -11.60
CA VAL A 246 10.81 15.82 -10.89
C VAL A 246 10.70 17.31 -11.25
N ARG A 247 9.46 17.80 -11.41
CA ARG A 247 9.21 19.18 -11.92
C ARG A 247 9.88 20.29 -11.11
N ASP A 248 10.09 20.10 -9.78
CA ASP A 248 10.69 21.12 -8.93
C ASP A 248 12.20 21.17 -9.02
N CYS A 249 12.86 20.10 -9.47
CA CYS A 249 14.32 20.00 -9.49
C CYS A 249 14.89 19.47 -10.82
N TYR A 250 14.12 19.46 -11.92
CA TYR A 250 14.59 18.95 -13.22
C TYR A 250 15.89 19.62 -13.68
N GLY A 251 15.96 20.96 -13.60
CA GLY A 251 17.16 21.72 -13.95
C GLY A 251 18.36 21.40 -13.07
N ASN A 252 18.14 21.23 -11.76
CA ASN A 252 19.18 20.90 -10.79
C ASN A 252 19.77 19.51 -11.04
N ILE A 253 18.93 18.48 -11.25
CA ILE A 253 19.42 17.10 -11.51
C ILE A 253 20.13 17.00 -12.85
N THR A 254 19.70 17.73 -13.86
CA THR A 254 20.35 17.71 -15.19
C THR A 254 21.68 18.49 -15.22
N ALA A 255 21.85 19.47 -14.34
CA ALA A 255 23.10 20.24 -14.20
C ALA A 255 24.19 19.50 -13.40
N LEU A 256 23.82 18.63 -12.47
CA LEU A 256 24.79 17.88 -11.66
C LEU A 256 25.54 16.82 -12.49
N ALA A 257 26.73 16.44 -12.03
CA ALA A 257 27.67 15.56 -12.75
C ALA A 257 27.28 14.06 -12.72
N PHE A 258 25.97 13.75 -12.77
CA PHE A 258 25.50 12.39 -13.02
C PHE A 258 25.82 11.95 -14.44
N ASP A 259 26.10 10.67 -14.65
CA ASP A 259 26.31 10.07 -15.96
C ASP A 259 25.02 9.53 -16.57
N GLY A 260 24.06 9.18 -15.72
CA GLY A 260 22.72 8.76 -16.10
C GLY A 260 21.65 9.34 -15.20
N ILE A 261 20.48 9.57 -15.77
CA ILE A 261 19.29 10.02 -15.04
C ILE A 261 18.13 9.11 -15.43
N GLY A 262 17.52 8.48 -14.42
CA GLY A 262 16.34 7.65 -14.58
C GLY A 262 15.07 8.43 -14.26
N LEU A 263 14.14 8.48 -15.21
CA LEU A 263 12.88 9.19 -15.10
C LEU A 263 11.70 8.26 -15.38
N ASP A 264 10.64 8.41 -14.59
CA ASP A 264 9.38 7.69 -14.75
C ASP A 264 8.50 8.41 -15.80
N PHE A 265 8.18 7.72 -16.89
CA PHE A 265 7.31 8.21 -17.97
C PHE A 265 5.87 7.73 -17.83
N LEU A 266 5.55 6.93 -16.82
CA LEU A 266 4.22 6.38 -16.60
C LEU A 266 3.48 7.10 -15.46
N GLU A 267 4.03 7.14 -14.27
CA GLU A 267 3.48 7.92 -13.15
C GLU A 267 3.99 9.36 -13.14
N GLY A 268 5.12 9.64 -13.78
CA GLY A 268 5.65 10.98 -13.98
C GLY A 268 4.88 11.75 -15.04
N ARG A 269 3.70 12.25 -14.72
CA ARG A 269 2.74 12.87 -15.63
C ARG A 269 3.31 14.02 -16.46
N LYS A 270 4.25 14.75 -15.89
CA LYS A 270 4.94 15.87 -16.56
C LYS A 270 6.32 15.52 -17.11
N THR A 271 6.79 14.29 -16.91
CA THR A 271 8.15 13.90 -17.34
C THR A 271 8.38 14.17 -18.82
N LYS A 272 7.42 13.80 -19.68
CA LYS A 272 7.53 14.05 -21.11
C LYS A 272 7.61 15.55 -21.43
N GLU A 273 6.73 16.35 -20.83
CA GLU A 273 6.70 17.81 -20.99
C GLU A 273 8.02 18.46 -20.54
N LEU A 274 8.56 17.99 -19.40
CA LEU A 274 9.84 18.49 -18.86
C LEU A 274 10.99 18.25 -19.83
N VAL A 275 11.09 17.04 -20.39
CA VAL A 275 12.12 16.68 -21.39
C VAL A 275 11.89 17.43 -22.71
N GLU A 276 10.65 17.66 -23.10
CA GLU A 276 10.33 18.40 -24.34
C GLU A 276 10.62 19.90 -24.21
N ALA A 277 10.29 20.50 -23.07
CA ALA A 277 10.43 21.94 -22.85
C ALA A 277 11.87 22.38 -22.48
N ASN A 278 12.57 21.55 -21.67
CA ASN A 278 13.90 21.92 -21.16
C ASN A 278 15.05 21.19 -21.86
N GLY A 279 14.75 20.24 -22.75
CA GLY A 279 15.75 19.35 -23.33
C GLY A 279 16.31 18.34 -22.33
N PHE A 280 17.29 17.53 -22.78
CA PHE A 280 18.05 16.60 -21.95
C PHE A 280 19.53 16.67 -22.37
N PRO A 281 20.49 16.69 -21.40
CA PRO A 281 21.91 16.83 -21.69
C PRO A 281 22.46 15.70 -22.59
N GLN A 282 23.23 16.06 -23.60
CA GLN A 282 23.77 15.11 -24.60
C GLN A 282 24.89 14.22 -24.04
N ASP A 283 25.56 14.66 -22.97
CA ASP A 283 26.61 13.93 -22.25
C ASP A 283 26.10 12.92 -21.26
N LYS A 284 24.77 12.85 -21.05
CA LYS A 284 24.12 11.94 -20.09
C LYS A 284 23.27 10.89 -20.78
N VAL A 285 23.03 9.79 -20.05
CA VAL A 285 22.15 8.70 -20.48
C VAL A 285 20.80 8.84 -19.78
N LEU A 286 19.71 8.85 -20.57
CA LEU A 286 18.35 8.82 -20.05
C LEU A 286 17.89 7.37 -19.86
N PHE A 287 17.70 6.95 -18.63
CA PHE A 287 17.03 5.68 -18.30
C PHE A 287 15.52 5.92 -18.28
N ALA A 288 14.87 5.64 -19.40
CA ALA A 288 13.45 5.95 -19.59
C ALA A 288 12.56 4.83 -19.03
N GLY A 289 11.87 5.11 -17.96
CA GLY A 289 10.92 4.20 -17.28
C GLY A 289 9.63 4.06 -18.07
N LEU A 290 9.61 3.17 -19.05
CA LEU A 290 8.50 2.95 -19.98
C LEU A 290 7.83 1.58 -19.86
N VAL A 291 8.42 0.65 -19.09
CA VAL A 291 7.80 -0.65 -18.76
C VAL A 291 7.29 -0.59 -17.33
N ASN A 292 5.99 -0.82 -17.15
CA ASN A 292 5.32 -0.64 -15.86
C ASN A 292 5.82 -1.65 -14.81
N GLY A 293 6.50 -1.15 -13.77
CA GLY A 293 6.99 -1.97 -12.65
C GLY A 293 5.96 -2.17 -11.52
N LYS A 294 4.77 -1.58 -11.63
CA LYS A 294 3.77 -1.53 -10.54
C LYS A 294 2.44 -2.21 -10.89
N ASN A 295 2.19 -2.48 -12.17
CA ASN A 295 0.99 -3.14 -12.65
C ASN A 295 1.34 -4.36 -13.52
N ILE A 296 0.39 -5.28 -13.65
CA ILE A 296 0.60 -6.62 -14.23
C ILE A 296 0.32 -6.70 -15.73
N TRP A 297 -0.15 -5.63 -16.36
CA TRP A 297 -0.51 -5.66 -17.77
C TRP A 297 0.70 -5.69 -18.67
N LYS A 298 0.56 -6.36 -19.81
CA LYS A 298 1.55 -6.28 -20.89
C LYS A 298 1.77 -4.84 -21.36
N ASN A 299 2.99 -4.54 -21.74
CA ASN A 299 3.35 -3.26 -22.34
C ASN A 299 2.76 -3.13 -23.74
N HIS A 300 2.18 -1.98 -24.05
CA HIS A 300 1.69 -1.66 -25.39
C HIS A 300 2.85 -1.15 -26.24
N TYR A 301 3.46 -2.04 -27.02
CA TYR A 301 4.68 -1.75 -27.79
C TYR A 301 4.58 -0.52 -28.69
N GLY A 302 3.44 -0.34 -29.36
CA GLY A 302 3.24 0.84 -30.22
C GLY A 302 3.31 2.16 -29.48
N LYS A 303 2.77 2.24 -28.26
CA LYS A 303 2.87 3.45 -27.42
C LYS A 303 4.30 3.67 -26.93
N THR A 304 4.96 2.63 -26.46
CA THR A 304 6.32 2.68 -25.92
C THR A 304 7.33 3.05 -27.02
N LEU A 305 7.27 2.40 -28.19
CA LEU A 305 8.15 2.69 -29.32
C LEU A 305 7.96 4.12 -29.86
N LYS A 306 6.74 4.66 -29.82
CA LYS A 306 6.48 6.05 -30.17
C LYS A 306 7.24 7.03 -29.26
N VAL A 307 7.26 6.78 -27.96
CA VAL A 307 8.03 7.61 -27.01
C VAL A 307 9.53 7.46 -27.24
N ILE A 308 10.02 6.23 -27.39
CA ILE A 308 11.44 5.96 -27.66
C ILE A 308 11.91 6.70 -28.93
N ASN A 309 11.14 6.60 -30.01
CA ASN A 309 11.49 7.27 -31.28
C ASN A 309 11.47 8.79 -31.15
N ALA A 310 10.54 9.37 -30.39
CA ALA A 310 10.49 10.79 -30.09
C ALA A 310 11.74 11.28 -29.33
N LEU A 311 12.20 10.49 -28.35
CA LEU A 311 13.42 10.77 -27.58
C LEU A 311 14.69 10.65 -28.46
N LYS A 312 14.78 9.58 -29.30
CA LYS A 312 15.89 9.38 -30.22
C LYS A 312 15.96 10.49 -31.26
N ALA A 313 14.82 10.97 -31.75
CA ALA A 313 14.78 12.11 -32.74
C ALA A 313 15.33 13.42 -32.15
N LYS A 314 15.43 13.53 -30.83
CA LYS A 314 16.09 14.64 -30.11
C LYS A 314 17.57 14.36 -29.81
N ASN A 315 18.16 13.31 -30.38
CA ASN A 315 19.51 12.83 -30.10
C ASN A 315 19.78 12.48 -28.64
N ILE A 316 18.76 12.11 -27.89
CA ILE A 316 18.90 11.65 -26.48
C ILE A 316 19.42 10.23 -26.49
N ASN A 317 20.47 9.95 -25.70
CA ASN A 317 20.97 8.60 -25.49
C ASN A 317 20.04 7.86 -24.48
N VAL A 318 19.22 6.94 -24.99
CA VAL A 318 18.15 6.28 -24.23
C VAL A 318 18.51 4.85 -23.87
N VAL A 319 18.34 4.51 -22.60
CA VAL A 319 18.24 3.14 -22.08
C VAL A 319 16.78 2.89 -21.70
N LEU A 320 16.18 1.83 -22.24
CA LEU A 320 14.83 1.42 -21.86
C LEU A 320 14.85 0.80 -20.47
N ASN A 321 13.99 1.31 -19.58
CA ASN A 321 13.96 0.91 -18.16
C ASN A 321 12.53 0.60 -17.69
N THR A 322 12.42 -0.06 -16.55
CA THR A 322 11.14 -0.14 -15.81
C THR A 322 10.83 1.19 -15.14
N SER A 323 9.55 1.50 -14.95
CA SER A 323 9.10 2.75 -14.33
C SER A 323 9.43 2.82 -12.84
N CYS A 324 9.46 1.68 -12.18
CA CYS A 324 9.92 1.46 -10.80
C CYS A 324 10.44 0.03 -10.66
N SER A 325 10.84 -0.37 -9.44
CA SER A 325 11.26 -1.74 -9.17
C SER A 325 10.15 -2.75 -9.48
N LEU A 326 10.50 -3.88 -10.09
CA LEU A 326 9.61 -5.02 -10.28
C LEU A 326 9.21 -5.72 -8.97
N LEU A 327 9.73 -5.26 -7.84
CA LEU A 327 9.29 -5.68 -6.49
C LEU A 327 7.78 -5.58 -6.30
N HIS A 328 7.12 -4.66 -7.02
CA HIS A 328 5.69 -4.36 -6.86
C HIS A 328 4.76 -5.20 -7.75
N VAL A 329 5.32 -6.11 -8.56
CA VAL A 329 4.56 -7.05 -9.39
C VAL A 329 4.87 -8.49 -8.99
N PRO A 330 3.99 -9.46 -9.29
CA PRO A 330 4.26 -10.88 -9.03
C PRO A 330 5.47 -11.38 -9.81
N TYR A 331 6.02 -12.52 -9.40
CA TYR A 331 7.28 -13.04 -9.91
C TYR A 331 7.17 -13.57 -11.36
N THR A 332 6.26 -14.52 -11.64
CA THR A 332 6.12 -15.18 -12.96
C THR A 332 4.72 -15.73 -13.18
N LEU A 333 4.26 -15.70 -14.41
CA LEU A 333 3.00 -16.33 -14.87
C LEU A 333 3.07 -17.86 -14.94
N LYS A 334 4.25 -18.46 -14.98
CA LYS A 334 4.44 -19.91 -15.06
C LYS A 334 3.74 -20.68 -13.94
N ASN A 335 3.50 -20.03 -12.83
CA ASN A 335 2.84 -20.61 -11.66
C ASN A 335 1.31 -20.43 -11.66
N GLU A 336 0.75 -19.73 -12.66
CA GLU A 336 -0.69 -19.49 -12.81
C GLU A 336 -1.31 -20.57 -13.71
N THR A 337 -1.68 -21.71 -13.12
CA THR A 337 -2.13 -22.88 -13.91
C THR A 337 -3.65 -23.00 -14.06
N LYS A 338 -4.42 -22.20 -13.32
CA LYS A 338 -5.90 -22.27 -13.33
C LYS A 338 -6.55 -21.17 -14.16
N LEU A 339 -5.85 -20.04 -14.37
CA LEU A 339 -6.38 -19.00 -15.23
C LEU A 339 -6.29 -19.41 -16.70
N PRO A 340 -7.40 -19.30 -17.47
CA PRO A 340 -7.37 -19.53 -18.91
C PRO A 340 -6.36 -18.64 -19.63
N GLU A 341 -5.72 -19.17 -20.66
CA GLU A 341 -4.70 -18.49 -21.47
C GLU A 341 -5.22 -17.16 -22.05
N LYS A 342 -6.49 -17.11 -22.49
CA LYS A 342 -7.14 -15.89 -22.98
C LYS A 342 -7.08 -14.69 -22.03
N TYR A 343 -6.75 -14.91 -20.74
CA TYR A 343 -6.53 -13.85 -19.76
C TYR A 343 -5.04 -13.65 -19.47
N THR A 344 -4.30 -14.76 -19.25
CA THR A 344 -2.89 -14.67 -18.86
C THR A 344 -2.01 -14.12 -19.98
N GLU A 345 -2.38 -14.29 -21.26
CA GLU A 345 -1.69 -13.68 -22.40
C GLU A 345 -1.64 -12.15 -22.36
N HIS A 346 -2.55 -11.50 -21.60
CA HIS A 346 -2.58 -10.05 -21.40
C HIS A 346 -1.74 -9.60 -20.19
N PHE A 347 -1.19 -10.51 -19.40
CA PHE A 347 -0.42 -10.21 -18.21
C PHE A 347 1.08 -10.29 -18.47
N ALA A 348 1.83 -9.48 -17.74
CA ALA A 348 3.28 -9.55 -17.65
C ALA A 348 3.69 -9.32 -16.20
N PHE A 349 4.14 -10.40 -15.54
CA PHE A 349 4.77 -10.34 -14.22
C PHE A 349 6.27 -10.03 -14.37
N ALA A 350 7.05 -10.08 -13.31
CA ALA A 350 8.44 -9.63 -13.37
C ALA A 350 9.26 -10.36 -14.45
N GLU A 351 9.13 -11.67 -14.57
CA GLU A 351 9.84 -12.48 -15.56
C GLU A 351 9.41 -12.14 -16.99
N GLU A 352 8.10 -11.97 -17.22
CA GLU A 352 7.55 -11.62 -18.53
C GLU A 352 7.91 -10.18 -18.92
N LYS A 353 8.06 -9.26 -17.95
CA LYS A 353 8.53 -7.89 -18.22
C LYS A 353 10.01 -7.84 -18.67
N LEU A 354 10.83 -8.80 -18.23
CA LEU A 354 12.19 -8.94 -18.79
C LEU A 354 12.14 -9.31 -20.28
N GLN A 355 11.20 -10.19 -20.68
CA GLN A 355 10.99 -10.55 -22.08
C GLN A 355 10.51 -9.35 -22.91
N GLU A 356 9.56 -8.55 -22.37
CA GLU A 356 9.10 -7.31 -23.01
C GLU A 356 10.25 -6.32 -23.24
N LEU A 357 11.16 -6.17 -22.28
CA LEU A 357 12.36 -5.35 -22.44
C LEU A 357 13.26 -5.85 -23.59
N ALA A 358 13.46 -7.17 -23.68
CA ALA A 358 14.26 -7.78 -24.73
C ALA A 358 13.62 -7.60 -26.13
N GLU A 359 12.31 -7.77 -26.24
CA GLU A 359 11.57 -7.57 -27.48
C GLU A 359 11.56 -6.09 -27.90
N LEU A 360 11.26 -5.17 -26.98
CA LEU A 360 11.29 -3.74 -27.24
C LEU A 360 12.69 -3.24 -27.62
N LYS A 361 13.75 -3.79 -27.00
CA LYS A 361 15.15 -3.50 -27.40
C LYS A 361 15.38 -3.83 -28.85
N LYS A 362 14.93 -4.99 -29.32
CA LYS A 362 15.04 -5.43 -30.72
C LYS A 362 14.22 -4.53 -31.66
N LEU A 363 12.94 -4.31 -31.31
CA LEU A 363 12.01 -3.53 -32.09
C LEU A 363 12.44 -2.05 -32.26
N ALA A 364 13.09 -1.47 -31.27
CA ALA A 364 13.50 -0.08 -31.29
C ALA A 364 14.66 0.23 -32.27
N ASP A 365 15.34 -0.78 -32.80
CA ASP A 365 16.50 -0.62 -33.70
C ASP A 365 16.21 -1.11 -35.13
N VAL A 366 14.94 -1.50 -35.42
CA VAL A 366 14.50 -1.95 -36.75
C VAL A 366 13.22 -1.22 -37.21
N ASP A 367 12.83 -1.39 -38.47
CA ASP A 367 11.46 -1.02 -38.91
C ASP A 367 10.49 -2.12 -38.38
N TYR A 368 9.89 -1.84 -37.26
CA TYR A 368 9.11 -2.81 -36.47
C TYR A 368 7.69 -3.08 -36.97
N LYS A 369 7.19 -2.27 -37.92
CA LYS A 369 5.76 -2.30 -38.31
C LYS A 369 5.30 -3.66 -38.85
N LEU A 370 6.21 -4.44 -39.41
CA LEU A 370 5.95 -5.81 -39.93
C LEU A 370 6.58 -6.91 -39.08
N ASP A 371 7.19 -6.57 -37.93
CA ASP A 371 7.75 -7.58 -37.00
C ASP A 371 6.62 -8.38 -36.33
N ALA A 372 6.80 -9.70 -36.23
CA ALA A 372 5.79 -10.60 -35.68
C ALA A 372 5.41 -10.23 -34.23
N ALA A 373 6.39 -9.94 -33.37
CA ALA A 373 6.13 -9.60 -31.97
C ALA A 373 5.33 -8.29 -31.84
N PHE A 374 5.59 -7.32 -32.73
CA PHE A 374 4.83 -6.06 -32.77
C PHE A 374 3.39 -6.29 -33.23
N LEU A 375 3.19 -7.11 -34.25
CA LEU A 375 1.86 -7.43 -34.79
C LEU A 375 1.04 -8.25 -33.79
N GLU A 376 1.63 -9.23 -33.15
CA GLU A 376 1.00 -10.03 -32.07
C GLU A 376 0.58 -9.13 -30.90
N ASN A 377 1.47 -8.23 -30.43
CA ASN A 377 1.16 -7.28 -29.38
C ASN A 377 0.00 -6.35 -29.80
N THR A 378 0.02 -5.84 -31.03
CA THR A 378 -1.06 -4.99 -31.54
C THR A 378 -2.39 -5.71 -31.59
N PHE A 379 -2.40 -6.96 -32.06
CA PHE A 379 -3.59 -7.80 -32.12
C PHE A 379 -4.14 -8.08 -30.72
N LEU A 380 -3.27 -8.40 -29.75
CA LEU A 380 -3.64 -8.65 -28.37
C LEU A 380 -4.42 -7.48 -27.76
N PHE A 381 -3.97 -6.24 -27.97
CA PHE A 381 -4.67 -5.05 -27.46
C PHE A 381 -5.98 -4.75 -28.18
N ALA A 382 -6.13 -5.21 -29.44
CA ALA A 382 -7.35 -5.05 -30.21
C ALA A 382 -8.44 -6.10 -29.83
N THR A 383 -8.05 -7.23 -29.29
CA THR A 383 -8.92 -8.41 -29.10
C THR A 383 -9.17 -8.80 -27.65
N ARG A 384 -8.98 -7.92 -26.68
CA ARG A 384 -9.18 -8.20 -25.26
C ARG A 384 -10.61 -8.70 -25.01
N PRO A 385 -10.77 -9.97 -24.56
CA PRO A 385 -12.09 -10.61 -24.43
C PRO A 385 -12.79 -10.19 -23.14
N ASP A 386 -14.13 -10.25 -23.16
CA ASP A 386 -15.00 -10.17 -21.98
C ASP A 386 -14.73 -8.98 -21.03
N CYS A 387 -14.16 -7.90 -21.54
CA CYS A 387 -13.80 -6.76 -20.70
C CYS A 387 -14.83 -5.61 -20.72
N ARG A 388 -15.85 -5.70 -21.58
CA ARG A 388 -16.84 -4.62 -21.74
C ARG A 388 -18.25 -5.09 -21.42
N ASN A 389 -18.97 -4.27 -20.66
CA ASN A 389 -20.38 -4.41 -20.35
C ASN A 389 -21.12 -3.09 -20.67
N LEU A 390 -21.87 -3.09 -21.76
CA LEU A 390 -22.58 -1.89 -22.23
C LEU A 390 -23.59 -1.35 -21.20
N ALA A 391 -24.18 -2.20 -20.38
CA ALA A 391 -25.10 -1.76 -19.34
C ALA A 391 -24.36 -0.98 -18.26
N VAL A 392 -23.19 -1.44 -17.84
CA VAL A 392 -22.32 -0.73 -16.89
C VAL A 392 -21.87 0.61 -17.46
N GLN A 393 -21.39 0.62 -18.71
CA GLN A 393 -20.93 1.86 -19.37
C GLN A 393 -22.05 2.89 -19.47
N LYS A 394 -23.27 2.46 -19.83
CA LYS A 394 -24.45 3.34 -19.86
C LYS A 394 -24.79 3.90 -18.47
N ARG A 395 -24.69 3.09 -17.42
CA ARG A 395 -24.92 3.55 -16.06
C ARG A 395 -23.90 4.61 -15.63
N VAL A 396 -22.61 4.38 -15.91
CA VAL A 396 -21.56 5.37 -15.60
C VAL A 396 -21.77 6.66 -16.38
N ALA A 397 -22.11 6.58 -17.66
CA ALA A 397 -22.38 7.76 -18.50
C ALA A 397 -23.64 8.52 -18.07
N ALA A 398 -24.56 7.88 -17.36
CA ALA A 398 -25.80 8.50 -16.86
C ALA A 398 -25.63 9.18 -15.50
N ILE A 399 -24.45 9.07 -14.85
CA ILE A 399 -24.19 9.74 -13.56
C ILE A 399 -24.24 11.26 -13.75
N ARG A 400 -25.01 11.92 -12.89
CA ARG A 400 -25.15 13.37 -12.85
C ARG A 400 -24.65 13.93 -11.52
N GLU A 401 -24.46 15.23 -11.45
CA GLU A 401 -23.97 15.91 -10.24
C GLU A 401 -24.89 15.66 -9.03
N GLU A 402 -26.18 15.60 -9.24
CA GLU A 402 -27.15 15.30 -8.19
C GLU A 402 -27.01 13.91 -7.59
N ASP A 403 -26.43 12.93 -8.32
CA ASP A 403 -26.21 11.57 -7.82
C ASP A 403 -25.14 11.50 -6.73
N PHE A 404 -24.33 12.53 -6.59
CA PHE A 404 -23.35 12.66 -5.52
C PHE A 404 -23.89 13.39 -4.28
N THR A 405 -25.15 13.82 -4.30
CA THR A 405 -25.74 14.62 -3.23
C THR A 405 -26.77 13.83 -2.46
N ARG A 406 -26.60 13.73 -1.15
CA ARG A 406 -27.56 13.12 -0.25
C ARG A 406 -28.43 14.16 0.42
N LEU A 407 -29.75 14.04 0.27
CA LEU A 407 -30.72 14.94 0.87
C LEU A 407 -31.57 14.22 1.94
N PRO A 408 -31.99 14.94 2.98
CA PRO A 408 -31.64 16.32 3.34
C PRO A 408 -30.18 16.46 3.78
N ALA A 409 -29.72 17.71 4.01
CA ALA A 409 -28.39 17.99 4.50
C ALA A 409 -28.09 17.29 5.86
N PHE A 410 -26.82 17.05 6.18
CA PHE A 410 -26.40 16.27 7.37
C PHE A 410 -27.10 16.69 8.67
N LYS A 411 -27.20 17.98 8.95
CA LYS A 411 -27.84 18.48 10.19
C LYS A 411 -29.29 18.02 10.34
N GLU A 412 -30.03 17.97 9.24
CA GLU A 412 -31.41 17.47 9.25
C GLU A 412 -31.47 15.95 9.34
N ARG A 413 -30.57 15.25 8.65
CA ARG A 413 -30.44 13.80 8.74
C ARG A 413 -30.09 13.36 10.17
N GLU A 414 -29.13 14.03 10.80
CA GLU A 414 -28.73 13.78 12.19
C GLU A 414 -29.94 13.84 13.14
N ALA A 415 -30.77 14.88 13.04
CA ALA A 415 -31.96 15.02 13.88
C ALA A 415 -33.00 13.90 13.63
N ILE A 416 -33.19 13.51 12.36
CA ILE A 416 -34.06 12.40 11.98
C ILE A 416 -33.53 11.07 12.54
N GLN A 417 -32.25 10.80 12.42
CA GLN A 417 -31.60 9.58 12.86
C GLN A 417 -31.59 9.46 14.39
N LYS A 418 -31.26 10.53 15.11
CA LYS A 418 -31.33 10.55 16.58
C LYS A 418 -32.72 10.22 17.10
N LYS A 419 -33.74 10.77 16.45
CA LYS A 419 -35.15 10.44 16.79
C LYS A 419 -35.52 8.99 16.42
N ALA A 420 -35.05 8.49 15.28
CA ALA A 420 -35.39 7.16 14.78
C ALA A 420 -34.75 6.04 15.58
N PHE A 421 -33.47 6.20 15.97
CA PHE A 421 -32.74 5.20 16.72
C PHE A 421 -32.89 5.33 18.23
N ALA A 422 -33.11 6.54 18.73
CA ALA A 422 -33.20 6.85 20.17
C ALA A 422 -32.04 6.24 20.99
N LEU A 423 -30.82 6.25 20.43
CA LEU A 423 -29.62 5.75 21.09
C LEU A 423 -29.26 6.63 22.29
N PRO A 424 -28.66 6.08 23.35
CA PRO A 424 -28.16 6.88 24.45
C PRO A 424 -26.98 7.77 24.01
N LEU A 425 -26.58 8.73 24.82
CA LEU A 425 -25.31 9.44 24.65
C LEU A 425 -24.17 8.43 24.64
N PHE A 426 -23.10 8.75 23.88
CA PHE A 426 -21.95 7.87 23.73
C PHE A 426 -22.34 6.47 23.24
N PRO A 427 -23.00 6.33 22.07
CA PRO A 427 -23.45 5.04 21.60
C PRO A 427 -22.24 4.11 21.39
N THR A 428 -22.39 2.86 21.82
CA THR A 428 -21.33 1.86 21.76
C THR A 428 -21.51 0.93 20.55
N THR A 429 -20.43 0.68 19.82
CA THR A 429 -20.40 -0.23 18.66
C THR A 429 -19.01 -0.84 18.47
N THR A 430 -18.88 -1.74 17.50
CA THR A 430 -17.57 -2.21 17.00
C THR A 430 -17.40 -1.83 15.52
N ILE A 431 -16.21 -2.06 14.98
CA ILE A 431 -15.91 -1.69 13.58
C ILE A 431 -16.49 -2.72 12.60
N GLY A 432 -16.54 -4.03 12.95
CA GLY A 432 -17.18 -5.03 12.08
C GLY A 432 -16.75 -6.46 12.36
N SER A 433 -15.48 -6.77 12.20
CA SER A 433 -14.99 -8.14 12.33
C SER A 433 -14.79 -8.57 13.79
N PHE A 434 -15.12 -9.83 14.07
CA PHE A 434 -14.78 -10.52 15.31
C PHE A 434 -13.66 -11.55 15.11
N PRO A 435 -13.11 -12.16 16.20
CA PRO A 435 -11.99 -13.07 16.12
C PRO A 435 -12.15 -14.18 15.08
N GLN A 436 -11.22 -14.27 14.17
CA GLN A 436 -11.14 -15.33 13.15
C GLN A 436 -10.43 -16.55 13.73
N THR A 437 -11.18 -17.35 14.50
CA THR A 437 -10.71 -18.54 15.18
C THR A 437 -10.29 -19.65 14.21
N ALA A 438 -9.60 -20.68 14.71
CA ALA A 438 -9.07 -21.76 13.88
C ALA A 438 -10.19 -22.53 13.15
N ASP A 439 -11.34 -22.72 13.79
CA ASP A 439 -12.51 -23.38 13.21
C ASP A 439 -13.15 -22.54 12.06
N VAL A 440 -13.25 -21.22 12.22
CA VAL A 440 -13.71 -20.32 11.14
C VAL A 440 -12.80 -20.42 9.91
N LYS A 441 -11.48 -20.40 10.13
CA LYS A 441 -10.50 -20.55 9.03
C LYS A 441 -10.58 -21.92 8.37
N LYS A 442 -10.76 -22.98 9.17
CA LYS A 442 -10.91 -24.36 8.69
C LYS A 442 -12.19 -24.50 7.86
N ASN A 443 -13.32 -23.99 8.31
CA ASN A 443 -14.59 -24.02 7.60
C ASN A 443 -14.48 -23.36 6.22
N ARG A 444 -13.91 -22.16 6.13
CA ARG A 444 -13.67 -21.45 4.87
C ARG A 444 -12.76 -22.23 3.92
N THR A 445 -11.71 -22.85 4.47
CA THR A 445 -10.78 -23.67 3.69
C THR A 445 -11.44 -24.94 3.15
N ALA A 446 -12.24 -25.61 3.98
CA ALA A 446 -12.98 -26.82 3.60
C ALA A 446 -14.01 -26.54 2.48
N ARG A 447 -14.75 -25.41 2.57
CA ARG A 447 -15.64 -24.96 1.48
C ARG A 447 -14.87 -24.75 0.17
N ARG A 448 -13.75 -24.02 0.21
CA ARG A 448 -12.95 -23.72 -0.99
C ARG A 448 -12.37 -24.98 -1.65
N LYS A 449 -12.12 -26.03 -0.87
CA LYS A 449 -11.66 -27.33 -1.36
C LYS A 449 -12.80 -28.26 -1.79
N GLY A 450 -14.06 -27.88 -1.58
CA GLY A 450 -15.21 -28.75 -1.82
C GLY A 450 -15.36 -29.90 -0.82
N GLU A 451 -14.72 -29.81 0.35
CA GLU A 451 -14.79 -30.81 1.43
C GLU A 451 -16.12 -30.74 2.22
N ILE A 452 -16.82 -29.62 2.13
CA ILE A 452 -18.15 -29.40 2.73
C ILE A 452 -19.09 -28.77 1.71
N SER A 453 -20.42 -29.00 1.89
CA SER A 453 -21.44 -28.34 1.07
C SER A 453 -21.58 -26.87 1.39
N GLU A 454 -22.22 -26.11 0.49
CA GLU A 454 -22.56 -24.70 0.71
C GLU A 454 -23.48 -24.53 1.93
N ASP A 455 -24.49 -25.40 2.07
CA ASP A 455 -25.43 -25.36 3.19
C ASP A 455 -24.70 -25.55 4.52
N ALA A 456 -23.78 -26.52 4.61
CA ALA A 456 -22.98 -26.74 5.82
C ALA A 456 -22.08 -25.54 6.14
N TYR A 457 -21.55 -24.87 5.13
CA TYR A 457 -20.77 -23.66 5.29
C TYR A 457 -21.62 -22.50 5.81
N VAL A 458 -22.81 -22.32 5.26
CA VAL A 458 -23.77 -21.27 5.68
C VAL A 458 -24.23 -21.52 7.12
N GLU A 459 -24.64 -22.75 7.45
CA GLU A 459 -25.09 -23.12 8.79
C GLU A 459 -24.02 -22.84 9.87
N PHE A 460 -22.76 -23.21 9.57
CA PHE A 460 -21.65 -22.91 10.47
C PHE A 460 -21.48 -21.39 10.72
N ASN A 461 -21.50 -20.60 9.66
CA ASN A 461 -21.37 -19.13 9.78
C ASN A 461 -22.58 -18.51 10.50
N GLN A 462 -23.79 -18.97 10.23
CA GLN A 462 -25.01 -18.54 10.94
C GLN A 462 -24.90 -18.81 12.44
N LYS A 463 -24.40 -19.99 12.83
CA LYS A 463 -24.16 -20.30 14.23
C LYS A 463 -23.15 -19.34 14.86
N LYS A 464 -22.03 -19.06 14.19
CA LYS A 464 -21.06 -18.07 14.68
C LYS A 464 -21.64 -16.68 14.82
N ILE A 465 -22.46 -16.25 13.87
CA ILE A 465 -23.19 -14.98 13.93
C ILE A 465 -24.11 -14.97 15.15
N ALA A 466 -24.89 -16.02 15.35
CA ALA A 466 -25.83 -16.12 16.48
C ALA A 466 -25.08 -16.06 17.83
N ASP A 467 -24.00 -16.83 17.98
CA ASP A 467 -23.17 -16.83 19.19
C ASP A 467 -22.65 -15.41 19.51
N TRP A 468 -22.17 -14.69 18.49
CA TRP A 468 -21.63 -13.35 18.68
C TRP A 468 -22.69 -12.26 18.81
N VAL A 469 -23.87 -12.41 18.22
CA VAL A 469 -25.01 -11.50 18.49
C VAL A 469 -25.42 -11.63 19.95
N GLN A 470 -25.52 -12.86 20.48
CA GLN A 470 -25.81 -13.09 21.90
C GLN A 470 -24.75 -12.45 22.81
N ILE A 471 -23.46 -12.65 22.52
CA ILE A 471 -22.37 -12.05 23.29
C ILE A 471 -22.46 -10.51 23.28
N GLN A 472 -22.75 -9.89 22.14
CA GLN A 472 -22.91 -8.44 22.04
C GLN A 472 -24.12 -7.92 22.85
N GLU A 473 -25.23 -8.66 22.86
CA GLU A 473 -26.41 -8.35 23.67
C GLU A 473 -26.07 -8.42 25.17
N GLU A 474 -25.38 -9.48 25.61
CA GLU A 474 -24.95 -9.67 27.00
C GLU A 474 -23.95 -8.60 27.46
N ILE A 475 -23.04 -8.17 26.59
CA ILE A 475 -22.13 -7.06 26.84
C ILE A 475 -22.90 -5.74 26.93
N GLY A 476 -23.97 -5.60 26.18
CA GLY A 476 -24.83 -4.42 26.16
C GLY A 476 -24.40 -3.35 25.14
N LEU A 477 -23.78 -3.74 24.01
CA LEU A 477 -23.53 -2.83 22.90
C LEU A 477 -24.83 -2.23 22.37
N ASP A 478 -24.80 -0.98 21.90
CA ASP A 478 -25.98 -0.26 21.41
C ASP A 478 -26.27 -0.56 19.93
N VAL A 479 -25.23 -0.65 19.08
CA VAL A 479 -25.31 -1.02 17.67
C VAL A 479 -24.43 -2.24 17.44
N LEU A 480 -25.00 -3.31 16.89
CA LEU A 480 -24.37 -4.61 16.75
C LEU A 480 -23.82 -4.83 15.33
N VAL A 481 -22.93 -5.79 15.16
CA VAL A 481 -22.37 -6.26 13.88
C VAL A 481 -22.51 -7.77 13.76
N HIS A 482 -22.54 -8.31 12.52
CA HIS A 482 -22.63 -9.75 12.30
C HIS A 482 -21.29 -10.50 12.52
N GLY A 483 -20.13 -9.79 12.45
CA GLY A 483 -18.81 -10.33 12.80
C GLY A 483 -17.93 -10.77 11.65
N GLU A 484 -18.41 -10.77 10.42
CA GLU A 484 -17.65 -11.00 9.16
C GLU A 484 -16.98 -12.38 9.07
N PHE A 485 -17.61 -13.44 9.55
CA PHE A 485 -17.03 -14.80 9.58
C PHE A 485 -16.87 -15.40 8.17
N GLU A 486 -17.64 -14.94 7.21
CA GLU A 486 -17.56 -15.32 5.80
C GLU A 486 -16.36 -14.72 5.07
N ARG A 487 -15.72 -13.67 5.61
CA ARG A 487 -14.69 -12.89 4.92
C ARG A 487 -13.28 -13.26 5.33
N ASN A 488 -12.45 -13.56 4.34
CA ASN A 488 -11.01 -13.72 4.52
C ASN A 488 -10.31 -12.35 4.52
N ASP A 489 -10.65 -11.53 3.54
CA ASP A 489 -10.10 -10.21 3.30
C ASP A 489 -11.22 -9.26 2.85
N MET A 490 -11.10 -7.97 3.16
CA MET A 490 -12.15 -7.01 2.87
C MET A 490 -12.23 -6.59 1.39
N VAL A 491 -11.26 -6.94 0.55
CA VAL A 491 -11.29 -6.68 -0.90
C VAL A 491 -11.51 -7.97 -1.68
N GLU A 492 -10.81 -9.05 -1.32
CA GLU A 492 -10.96 -10.37 -1.93
C GLU A 492 -12.42 -10.82 -1.91
N TYR A 493 -13.10 -10.72 -0.75
CA TYR A 493 -14.51 -11.12 -0.60
C TYR A 493 -15.44 -10.42 -1.58
N PHE A 494 -15.32 -9.10 -1.73
CA PHE A 494 -16.17 -8.34 -2.64
C PHE A 494 -15.80 -8.60 -4.10
N GLY A 495 -14.53 -8.65 -4.43
CA GLY A 495 -14.07 -8.97 -5.77
C GLY A 495 -14.56 -10.33 -6.27
N GLU A 496 -14.60 -11.37 -5.40
CA GLU A 496 -15.13 -12.70 -5.74
C GLU A 496 -16.64 -12.70 -6.08
N GLN A 497 -17.36 -11.66 -5.68
CA GLN A 497 -18.80 -11.52 -5.88
C GLN A 497 -19.18 -10.50 -6.95
N LEU A 498 -18.20 -9.76 -7.46
CA LEU A 498 -18.37 -8.76 -8.50
C LEU A 498 -17.95 -9.34 -9.86
N SER A 499 -18.75 -9.12 -10.89
CA SER A 499 -18.32 -9.38 -12.26
C SER A 499 -17.18 -8.42 -12.64
N GLY A 500 -16.33 -8.83 -13.58
CA GLY A 500 -15.20 -8.02 -14.03
C GLY A 500 -13.90 -8.25 -13.25
N TYR A 501 -13.88 -9.14 -12.26
CA TYR A 501 -12.70 -9.52 -11.48
C TYR A 501 -12.12 -10.86 -11.89
N LEU A 502 -10.81 -10.99 -11.77
CA LEU A 502 -10.08 -12.27 -11.88
C LEU A 502 -9.23 -12.47 -10.62
N PHE A 503 -9.03 -13.76 -10.26
CA PHE A 503 -8.22 -14.16 -9.13
C PHE A 503 -7.10 -15.08 -9.57
N THR A 504 -5.89 -14.76 -9.13
CA THR A 504 -4.67 -15.53 -9.39
C THR A 504 -4.44 -16.58 -8.29
N GLU A 505 -3.60 -17.58 -8.56
CA GLU A 505 -3.20 -18.56 -7.55
C GLU A 505 -1.92 -18.16 -6.80
N LYS A 506 -0.93 -17.67 -7.53
CA LYS A 506 0.45 -17.45 -7.05
C LYS A 506 0.97 -16.02 -7.27
N ALA A 507 0.14 -15.09 -7.71
CA ALA A 507 0.55 -13.71 -7.95
C ALA A 507 0.78 -12.92 -6.65
N TRP A 508 1.68 -13.42 -5.83
CA TRP A 508 2.05 -12.82 -4.55
C TRP A 508 3.00 -11.64 -4.76
N VAL A 509 2.70 -10.55 -4.06
CA VAL A 509 3.54 -9.35 -3.98
C VAL A 509 3.95 -9.12 -2.53
N GLN A 510 5.19 -8.73 -2.29
CA GLN A 510 5.68 -8.44 -0.94
C GLN A 510 5.04 -7.15 -0.41
N SER A 511 4.52 -7.22 0.82
CA SER A 511 3.98 -6.07 1.55
C SER A 511 5.02 -5.49 2.52
N TYR A 512 5.63 -6.33 3.35
CA TYR A 512 6.80 -6.02 4.19
C TYR A 512 7.38 -7.31 4.76
N GLY A 513 8.69 -7.36 4.95
CA GLY A 513 9.36 -8.52 5.52
C GLY A 513 8.91 -9.83 4.89
N THR A 514 8.34 -10.74 5.67
CA THR A 514 7.80 -12.01 5.19
C THR A 514 6.33 -11.95 4.77
N ARG A 515 5.65 -10.82 4.97
CA ARG A 515 4.24 -10.67 4.59
C ARG A 515 4.11 -10.41 3.10
N CYS A 516 3.29 -11.23 2.45
CA CYS A 516 2.88 -11.07 1.06
C CYS A 516 1.37 -10.92 0.97
N VAL A 517 0.91 -10.19 -0.04
CA VAL A 517 -0.49 -10.03 -0.43
C VAL A 517 -0.70 -10.53 -1.85
N LYS A 518 -1.91 -10.86 -2.20
CA LYS A 518 -2.30 -11.32 -3.54
C LYS A 518 -3.49 -10.49 -4.01
N PRO A 519 -3.24 -9.31 -4.60
CA PRO A 519 -4.30 -8.44 -5.05
C PRO A 519 -5.17 -9.08 -6.11
N PRO A 520 -6.50 -8.93 -6.09
CA PRO A 520 -7.36 -9.30 -7.19
C PRO A 520 -7.08 -8.42 -8.42
N VAL A 521 -7.48 -8.91 -9.59
CA VAL A 521 -7.28 -8.21 -10.88
C VAL A 521 -8.60 -7.67 -11.37
N ILE A 522 -8.68 -6.38 -11.63
CA ILE A 522 -9.82 -5.77 -12.33
C ILE A 522 -9.62 -5.98 -13.82
N TRP A 523 -10.30 -6.99 -14.35
CA TRP A 523 -10.18 -7.37 -15.77
C TRP A 523 -11.07 -6.56 -16.69
N GLY A 524 -12.34 -6.38 -16.31
CA GLY A 524 -13.37 -5.80 -17.16
C GLY A 524 -14.26 -4.80 -16.42
N ASP A 525 -15.36 -4.42 -17.05
CA ASP A 525 -16.37 -3.56 -16.43
C ASP A 525 -16.99 -4.26 -15.23
N VAL A 526 -17.08 -3.55 -14.10
CA VAL A 526 -17.47 -4.13 -12.82
C VAL A 526 -18.96 -3.95 -12.59
N SER A 527 -19.65 -5.03 -12.24
CA SER A 527 -21.06 -5.03 -11.86
C SER A 527 -21.35 -6.01 -10.71
N ARG A 528 -22.42 -5.73 -9.98
CA ARG A 528 -23.00 -6.63 -8.98
C ARG A 528 -24.12 -7.45 -9.62
N GLU A 529 -24.00 -8.76 -9.61
CA GLU A 529 -24.98 -9.69 -10.20
C GLU A 529 -26.01 -10.19 -9.17
N LYS A 530 -25.62 -10.24 -7.90
CA LYS A 530 -26.44 -10.75 -6.79
C LYS A 530 -26.09 -10.05 -5.47
N PRO A 531 -26.94 -10.16 -4.44
CA PRO A 531 -26.60 -9.73 -3.09
C PRO A 531 -25.31 -10.37 -2.59
N MET A 532 -24.48 -9.57 -1.90
CA MET A 532 -23.17 -10.01 -1.41
C MET A 532 -23.16 -10.22 0.11
N THR A 533 -23.83 -9.34 0.84
CA THR A 533 -23.82 -9.28 2.32
C THR A 533 -25.21 -9.25 2.92
N VAL A 534 -26.25 -9.08 2.10
CA VAL A 534 -27.64 -8.88 2.54
C VAL A 534 -28.11 -10.05 3.41
N ASP A 535 -27.93 -11.31 2.95
CA ASP A 535 -28.41 -12.47 3.67
C ASP A 535 -27.78 -12.61 5.06
N TRP A 536 -26.47 -12.33 5.18
CA TRP A 536 -25.77 -12.37 6.48
C TRP A 536 -26.26 -11.28 7.42
N SER A 537 -26.45 -10.06 6.91
CA SER A 537 -26.93 -8.92 7.68
C SER A 537 -28.38 -9.09 8.14
N VAL A 538 -29.25 -9.57 7.24
CA VAL A 538 -30.67 -9.83 7.53
C VAL A 538 -30.81 -10.96 8.55
N TYR A 539 -30.05 -12.05 8.40
CA TYR A 539 -30.02 -13.13 9.39
C TYR A 539 -29.59 -12.59 10.76
N ALA A 540 -28.49 -11.83 10.83
CA ALA A 540 -28.04 -11.23 12.09
C ALA A 540 -29.09 -10.29 12.69
N GLN A 541 -29.75 -9.44 11.89
CA GLN A 541 -30.81 -8.55 12.35
C GLN A 541 -32.03 -9.32 12.87
N SER A 542 -32.33 -10.49 12.36
CA SER A 542 -33.44 -11.32 12.85
C SER A 542 -33.25 -11.84 14.27
N LEU A 543 -32.01 -11.83 14.77
CA LEU A 543 -31.64 -12.34 16.11
C LEU A 543 -31.71 -11.25 17.20
N THR A 544 -31.93 -9.98 16.84
CA THR A 544 -31.91 -8.86 17.80
C THR A 544 -32.90 -7.76 17.42
N LYS A 545 -33.35 -7.01 18.43
CA LYS A 545 -34.14 -5.78 18.24
C LYS A 545 -33.28 -4.53 18.11
N LYS A 546 -32.00 -4.60 18.48
CA LYS A 546 -31.05 -3.50 18.33
C LYS A 546 -30.67 -3.32 16.86
N PRO A 547 -30.24 -2.12 16.45
CA PRO A 547 -29.76 -1.92 15.08
C PRO A 547 -28.58 -2.82 14.77
N MET A 548 -28.65 -3.57 13.67
CA MET A 548 -27.56 -4.33 13.09
C MET A 548 -26.88 -3.50 12.02
N LYS A 549 -25.56 -3.39 12.09
CA LYS A 549 -24.77 -2.62 11.13
C LYS A 549 -24.34 -3.51 9.96
N GLY A 550 -24.79 -3.17 8.75
CA GLY A 550 -24.30 -3.77 7.50
C GLY A 550 -22.88 -3.30 7.21
N MET A 551 -22.01 -4.21 6.77
CA MET A 551 -20.56 -3.96 6.63
C MET A 551 -20.12 -4.11 5.20
N LEU A 552 -19.60 -3.05 4.60
CA LEU A 552 -19.12 -3.00 3.21
C LEU A 552 -17.73 -2.39 3.12
N THR A 553 -17.04 -2.69 2.04
CA THR A 553 -15.80 -1.99 1.66
C THR A 553 -16.12 -0.94 0.60
N GLY A 554 -15.53 0.24 0.73
CA GLY A 554 -15.74 1.35 -0.18
C GLY A 554 -15.03 1.18 -1.53
N PRO A 555 -15.51 1.88 -2.56
CA PRO A 555 -15.05 1.69 -3.93
C PRO A 555 -13.59 2.09 -4.13
N VAL A 556 -13.11 3.10 -3.43
CA VAL A 556 -11.73 3.57 -3.53
C VAL A 556 -10.77 2.54 -2.92
N THR A 557 -11.14 1.93 -1.79
CA THR A 557 -10.35 0.86 -1.17
C THR A 557 -10.33 -0.40 -2.05
N ILE A 558 -11.46 -0.80 -2.62
CA ILE A 558 -11.54 -1.95 -3.53
C ILE A 558 -10.63 -1.74 -4.74
N LEU A 559 -10.67 -0.56 -5.37
CA LEU A 559 -9.76 -0.21 -6.46
C LEU A 559 -8.29 -0.29 -6.04
N ASN A 560 -7.95 0.40 -4.95
CA ASN A 560 -6.55 0.63 -4.55
C ASN A 560 -5.81 -0.63 -4.08
N TRP A 561 -6.54 -1.63 -3.58
CA TRP A 561 -5.97 -2.92 -3.18
C TRP A 561 -6.14 -4.01 -4.24
N SER A 562 -6.48 -3.62 -5.47
CA SER A 562 -6.52 -4.45 -6.66
C SER A 562 -5.43 -4.05 -7.65
N PHE A 563 -5.12 -4.91 -8.62
CA PHE A 563 -4.43 -4.49 -9.84
C PHE A 563 -5.46 -3.84 -10.77
N PRO A 564 -5.41 -2.50 -10.94
CA PRO A 564 -6.40 -1.81 -11.75
C PRO A 564 -6.17 -2.07 -13.24
N ARG A 565 -7.24 -2.01 -14.02
CA ARG A 565 -7.17 -2.01 -15.49
C ARG A 565 -6.61 -0.67 -15.99
N GLU A 566 -5.99 -0.69 -17.18
CA GLU A 566 -5.34 0.48 -17.79
C GLU A 566 -6.02 0.97 -19.08
N ASP A 567 -7.10 0.31 -19.51
CA ASP A 567 -7.84 0.69 -20.72
C ASP A 567 -8.90 1.77 -20.47
N ILE A 568 -9.27 2.02 -19.23
CA ILE A 568 -10.10 3.13 -18.78
C ILE A 568 -9.43 3.89 -17.62
N SER A 569 -9.92 5.07 -17.28
CA SER A 569 -9.39 5.87 -16.17
C SER A 569 -9.68 5.22 -14.81
N LEU A 570 -8.84 5.53 -13.80
CA LEU A 570 -9.09 5.11 -12.42
C LEU A 570 -10.44 5.66 -11.91
N LYS A 571 -10.80 6.89 -12.28
CA LYS A 571 -12.10 7.50 -11.99
C LYS A 571 -13.25 6.63 -12.51
N GLU A 572 -13.21 6.27 -13.79
CA GLU A 572 -14.25 5.46 -14.41
C GLU A 572 -14.36 4.07 -13.77
N SER A 573 -13.21 3.41 -13.55
CA SER A 573 -13.15 2.12 -12.87
C SER A 573 -13.73 2.20 -11.45
N THR A 574 -13.44 3.27 -10.71
CA THR A 574 -13.97 3.49 -9.36
C THR A 574 -15.47 3.74 -9.37
N TYR A 575 -15.99 4.48 -10.36
CA TYR A 575 -17.43 4.74 -10.48
C TYR A 575 -18.23 3.48 -10.81
N GLN A 576 -17.65 2.55 -11.59
CA GLN A 576 -18.25 1.23 -11.81
C GLN A 576 -18.39 0.46 -10.49
N ILE A 577 -17.30 0.41 -9.69
CA ILE A 577 -17.30 -0.23 -8.36
C ILE A 577 -18.30 0.48 -7.43
N ALA A 578 -18.33 1.82 -7.44
CA ALA A 578 -19.23 2.61 -6.61
C ALA A 578 -20.72 2.30 -6.91
N LEU A 579 -21.08 2.16 -8.19
CA LEU A 579 -22.45 1.78 -8.58
C LEU A 579 -22.79 0.35 -8.12
N ALA A 580 -21.84 -0.58 -8.18
CA ALA A 580 -22.05 -1.95 -7.70
C ALA A 580 -22.25 -2.00 -6.17
N ILE A 581 -21.45 -1.24 -5.41
CA ILE A 581 -21.61 -1.14 -3.95
C ILE A 581 -22.88 -0.33 -3.57
N ARG A 582 -23.25 0.68 -4.35
CA ARG A 582 -24.53 1.39 -4.21
C ARG A 582 -25.72 0.43 -4.27
N ASP A 583 -25.71 -0.49 -5.23
CA ASP A 583 -26.77 -1.49 -5.35
C ASP A 583 -26.89 -2.37 -4.10
N GLU A 584 -25.76 -2.73 -3.48
CA GLU A 584 -25.72 -3.46 -2.21
C GLU A 584 -26.24 -2.62 -1.04
N VAL A 585 -25.88 -1.33 -0.96
CA VAL A 585 -26.36 -0.40 0.07
C VAL A 585 -27.87 -0.25 0.01
N LEU A 586 -28.41 -0.03 -1.19
CA LEU A 586 -29.87 0.12 -1.39
C LEU A 586 -30.63 -1.17 -1.08
N ASP A 587 -30.05 -2.31 -1.38
CA ASP A 587 -30.63 -3.63 -1.10
C ASP A 587 -30.62 -3.94 0.41
N LEU A 588 -29.53 -3.61 1.12
CA LEU A 588 -29.48 -3.66 2.59
C LEU A 588 -30.59 -2.79 3.22
N GLU A 589 -30.73 -1.54 2.76
CA GLU A 589 -31.79 -0.64 3.24
C GLU A 589 -33.19 -1.20 2.96
N ALA A 590 -33.42 -1.71 1.76
CA ALA A 590 -34.70 -2.32 1.36
C ALA A 590 -35.07 -3.53 2.25
N ASN A 591 -34.08 -4.26 2.73
CA ASN A 591 -34.23 -5.40 3.64
C ASN A 591 -34.18 -5.02 5.13
N GLY A 592 -34.32 -3.74 5.46
CA GLY A 592 -34.52 -3.26 6.83
C GLY A 592 -33.23 -2.96 7.60
N ILE A 593 -32.07 -3.04 7.00
CA ILE A 593 -30.80 -2.64 7.63
C ILE A 593 -30.72 -1.10 7.62
N ARG A 594 -30.68 -0.50 8.81
CA ARG A 594 -30.76 0.95 9.00
C ARG A 594 -29.43 1.63 9.34
N VAL A 595 -28.41 0.86 9.67
CA VAL A 595 -27.04 1.34 9.87
C VAL A 595 -26.17 0.60 8.89
N ILE A 596 -25.46 1.31 8.01
CA ILE A 596 -24.62 0.71 6.97
C ILE A 596 -23.26 1.40 7.02
N GLN A 597 -22.20 0.59 7.22
CA GLN A 597 -20.82 1.06 7.23
C GLN A 597 -20.14 0.71 5.91
N VAL A 598 -19.49 1.72 5.31
CA VAL A 598 -18.73 1.59 4.06
C VAL A 598 -17.30 2.06 4.33
N ASP A 599 -16.37 1.14 4.43
CA ASP A 599 -15.02 1.42 4.90
C ASP A 599 -14.09 1.89 3.78
N GLU A 600 -13.48 3.06 3.93
CA GLU A 600 -12.48 3.62 3.01
C GLU A 600 -11.07 3.64 3.61
N ALA A 601 -10.60 2.46 3.99
CA ALA A 601 -9.29 2.27 4.61
C ALA A 601 -8.10 2.76 3.76
N ALA A 602 -8.23 2.72 2.43
CA ALA A 602 -7.16 3.08 1.50
C ALA A 602 -7.29 4.49 0.89
N LEU A 603 -8.23 5.30 1.35
CA LEU A 603 -8.43 6.64 0.78
C LEU A 603 -7.15 7.49 0.83
N ARG A 604 -6.55 7.62 2.00
CA ARG A 604 -5.32 8.40 2.18
C ARG A 604 -4.08 7.74 1.55
N GLU A 605 -4.06 6.42 1.49
CA GLU A 605 -2.89 5.66 1.04
C GLU A 605 -2.49 5.92 -0.42
N LYS A 606 -3.43 6.35 -1.24
CA LYS A 606 -3.25 6.56 -2.69
C LYS A 606 -3.29 8.02 -3.10
N LEU A 607 -3.22 8.94 -2.14
CA LEU A 607 -2.98 10.34 -2.45
C LEU A 607 -1.75 10.45 -3.36
N PRO A 608 -1.78 11.30 -4.38
CA PRO A 608 -0.59 11.67 -5.12
C PRO A 608 0.52 12.15 -4.18
N LEU A 609 1.77 11.87 -4.52
CA LEU A 609 2.90 12.25 -3.66
C LEU A 609 3.05 13.76 -3.51
N ARG A 610 2.49 14.52 -4.46
CA ARG A 610 2.43 15.99 -4.42
C ARG A 610 1.09 16.48 -3.91
N ARG A 611 1.09 17.39 -2.94
CA ARG A 611 -0.13 18.02 -2.42
C ARG A 611 -0.89 18.81 -3.48
N SER A 612 -0.17 19.48 -4.39
CA SER A 612 -0.74 20.22 -5.51
C SER A 612 -1.60 19.35 -6.46
N ASP A 613 -1.36 18.05 -6.48
CA ASP A 613 -2.07 17.10 -7.34
C ASP A 613 -3.22 16.36 -6.61
N TRP A 614 -3.37 16.52 -5.27
CA TRP A 614 -4.32 15.74 -4.47
C TRP A 614 -5.77 15.86 -4.93
N TYR A 615 -6.25 17.07 -5.13
CA TYR A 615 -7.64 17.31 -5.55
C TYR A 615 -7.83 16.93 -7.01
N LYS A 616 -7.19 17.61 -7.91
CA LYS A 616 -7.34 17.44 -9.36
C LYS A 616 -7.14 15.99 -9.84
N GLU A 617 -6.17 15.29 -9.26
CA GLU A 617 -5.76 13.98 -9.76
C GLU A 617 -6.40 12.81 -8.98
N TYR A 618 -6.99 13.09 -7.80
CA TYR A 618 -7.50 12.02 -6.96
C TYR A 618 -8.78 12.38 -6.19
N LEU A 619 -8.75 13.35 -5.28
CA LEU A 619 -9.87 13.62 -4.36
C LEU A 619 -11.14 14.08 -5.11
N ASP A 620 -11.00 14.82 -6.21
CA ASP A 620 -12.13 15.29 -7.03
C ASP A 620 -12.95 14.17 -7.68
N TRP A 621 -12.45 12.94 -7.67
CA TRP A 621 -13.23 11.78 -8.08
C TRP A 621 -13.39 10.73 -6.97
N ALA A 622 -12.43 10.60 -6.05
CA ALA A 622 -12.47 9.61 -4.97
C ALA A 622 -13.59 9.94 -3.95
N ILE A 623 -13.74 11.22 -3.56
CA ILE A 623 -14.81 11.65 -2.66
C ILE A 623 -16.19 11.51 -3.31
N PRO A 624 -16.44 11.99 -4.55
CA PRO A 624 -17.69 11.72 -5.24
C PRO A 624 -18.01 10.23 -5.41
N ALA A 625 -17.02 9.37 -5.65
CA ALA A 625 -17.23 7.93 -5.72
C ALA A 625 -17.81 7.34 -4.42
N PHE A 626 -17.31 7.77 -3.26
CA PHE A 626 -17.88 7.38 -1.97
C PHE A 626 -19.29 7.94 -1.79
N ARG A 627 -19.53 9.21 -2.11
CA ARG A 627 -20.85 9.84 -2.03
C ARG A 627 -21.86 9.14 -2.92
N LEU A 628 -21.47 8.71 -4.12
CA LEU A 628 -22.31 7.96 -5.04
C LEU A 628 -22.85 6.66 -4.40
N VAL A 629 -22.05 5.99 -3.58
CA VAL A 629 -22.43 4.74 -2.90
C VAL A 629 -23.65 4.92 -2.00
N HIS A 630 -23.73 6.04 -1.29
CA HIS A 630 -24.73 6.21 -0.23
C HIS A 630 -25.78 7.33 -0.48
N SER A 631 -25.64 8.12 -1.53
CA SER A 631 -26.54 9.25 -1.79
C SER A 631 -28.01 8.87 -2.02
N GLY A 632 -28.27 7.61 -2.39
CA GLY A 632 -29.63 7.12 -2.67
C GLY A 632 -30.42 6.62 -1.47
N VAL A 633 -29.81 6.51 -0.26
CA VAL A 633 -30.52 6.01 0.92
C VAL A 633 -31.41 7.08 1.55
N LYS A 634 -32.43 6.65 2.27
CA LYS A 634 -33.35 7.51 3.02
C LYS A 634 -32.65 8.23 4.17
N ALA A 635 -33.23 9.34 4.63
CA ALA A 635 -32.68 10.12 5.74
C ALA A 635 -32.56 9.33 7.06
N GLN A 636 -33.45 8.34 7.28
CA GLN A 636 -33.46 7.48 8.47
C GLN A 636 -32.35 6.43 8.48
N THR A 637 -31.74 6.13 7.34
CA THR A 637 -30.61 5.19 7.25
C THR A 637 -29.33 5.93 7.58
N GLN A 638 -28.58 5.44 8.56
CA GLN A 638 -27.33 6.05 9.01
C GLN A 638 -26.14 5.40 8.30
N ILE A 639 -25.31 6.23 7.69
CA ILE A 639 -24.11 5.81 6.99
C ILE A 639 -22.88 6.04 7.86
N HIS A 640 -22.19 4.95 8.17
CA HIS A 640 -20.90 4.98 8.83
C HIS A 640 -19.76 4.80 7.82
N THR A 641 -18.59 5.28 8.15
CA THR A 641 -17.34 4.92 7.49
C THR A 641 -16.24 4.72 8.53
N HIS A 642 -15.25 3.89 8.21
CA HIS A 642 -14.08 3.69 9.04
C HIS A 642 -12.81 3.94 8.25
N MET A 643 -11.84 4.59 8.91
CA MET A 643 -10.52 4.84 8.37
C MET A 643 -9.45 4.26 9.29
N CYS A 644 -8.64 3.37 8.76
CA CYS A 644 -7.45 2.89 9.44
C CYS A 644 -6.36 3.96 9.42
N TYR A 645 -5.54 3.99 10.47
CA TYR A 645 -4.43 4.94 10.68
C TYR A 645 -4.86 6.37 11.06
N SER A 646 -4.05 7.03 11.90
CA SER A 646 -4.39 8.28 12.61
C SER A 646 -3.89 9.56 11.97
N GLU A 647 -3.28 9.52 10.78
CA GLU A 647 -2.67 10.71 10.14
C GLU A 647 -3.60 11.34 9.09
N PHE A 648 -4.79 11.83 9.50
CA PHE A 648 -5.77 12.44 8.57
C PHE A 648 -5.80 13.98 8.60
N THR A 649 -5.00 14.61 9.44
CA THR A 649 -5.03 16.06 9.64
C THR A 649 -4.90 16.85 8.35
N ASP A 650 -4.17 16.32 7.38
CA ASP A 650 -3.90 16.94 6.10
C ASP A 650 -5.07 16.85 5.09
N ILE A 651 -6.03 15.92 5.28
CA ILE A 651 -7.21 15.73 4.40
C ILE A 651 -8.54 15.81 5.16
N ILE A 652 -8.56 16.39 6.35
CA ILE A 652 -9.74 16.41 7.21
C ILE A 652 -10.98 17.02 6.53
N ARG A 653 -10.81 18.04 5.69
CA ARG A 653 -11.90 18.63 4.91
C ARG A 653 -12.44 17.66 3.86
N ALA A 654 -11.58 16.97 3.14
CA ALA A 654 -11.99 15.96 2.18
C ALA A 654 -12.76 14.81 2.84
N ILE A 655 -12.40 14.47 4.09
CA ILE A 655 -13.13 13.47 4.88
C ILE A 655 -14.53 13.97 5.28
N ASP A 656 -14.66 15.23 5.71
CA ASP A 656 -15.96 15.84 5.99
C ASP A 656 -16.84 15.90 4.71
N ASP A 657 -16.21 16.15 3.56
CA ASP A 657 -16.86 16.18 2.25
C ASP A 657 -17.35 14.80 1.77
N MET A 658 -16.96 13.69 2.40
CA MET A 658 -17.54 12.37 2.14
C MET A 658 -19.03 12.29 2.49
N ASP A 659 -19.53 13.20 3.32
CA ASP A 659 -20.93 13.32 3.76
C ASP A 659 -21.49 12.04 4.41
N ALA A 660 -20.63 11.28 5.11
CA ALA A 660 -21.04 10.21 6.01
C ALA A 660 -21.74 10.79 7.24
N ASP A 661 -22.55 9.98 7.95
CA ASP A 661 -23.21 10.41 9.18
C ASP A 661 -22.32 10.18 10.41
N VAL A 662 -21.54 9.11 10.42
CA VAL A 662 -20.57 8.78 11.49
C VAL A 662 -19.24 8.33 10.88
N ILE A 663 -18.14 8.87 11.40
CA ILE A 663 -16.80 8.47 11.00
C ILE A 663 -16.03 7.92 12.20
N THR A 664 -15.54 6.69 12.09
CA THR A 664 -14.67 6.07 13.08
C THR A 664 -13.23 5.98 12.58
N PHE A 665 -12.27 6.07 13.48
CA PHE A 665 -10.84 6.01 13.14
C PHE A 665 -9.98 5.54 14.31
N GLU A 666 -8.78 5.05 14.01
CA GLU A 666 -7.80 4.66 15.02
C GLU A 666 -7.25 5.91 15.73
N ALA A 667 -7.33 5.95 17.05
CA ALA A 667 -6.90 7.09 17.85
C ALA A 667 -6.07 6.72 19.09
N SER A 668 -6.08 5.46 19.53
CA SER A 668 -5.47 5.05 20.80
C SER A 668 -3.95 5.25 20.87
N ARG A 669 -3.28 5.27 19.72
CA ARG A 669 -1.83 5.46 19.62
C ARG A 669 -1.41 6.89 19.26
N SER A 670 -2.37 7.75 18.91
CA SER A 670 -2.10 9.15 18.58
C SER A 670 -2.31 10.03 19.80
N ASP A 671 -1.44 11.03 20.00
CA ASP A 671 -1.54 12.03 21.09
C ASP A 671 -2.69 13.02 20.86
N LEU A 672 -3.84 12.57 20.36
CA LEU A 672 -5.04 13.38 20.11
C LEU A 672 -4.89 14.55 19.11
N LEU A 673 -3.79 14.64 18.38
CA LEU A 673 -3.59 15.68 17.35
C LEU A 673 -4.74 15.72 16.34
N ILE A 674 -5.30 14.57 16.04
CA ILE A 674 -6.46 14.49 15.14
C ILE A 674 -7.69 15.17 15.71
N LEU A 675 -7.90 15.13 17.03
CA LEU A 675 -9.03 15.77 17.70
C LEU A 675 -8.94 17.29 17.65
N ASP A 676 -7.72 17.85 17.79
CA ASP A 676 -7.48 19.28 17.62
C ASP A 676 -7.80 19.69 16.18
N SER A 677 -7.39 18.89 15.19
CA SER A 677 -7.70 19.14 13.78
C SER A 677 -9.20 19.08 13.48
N LEU A 678 -9.96 18.14 14.08
CA LEU A 678 -11.42 18.10 13.95
C LEU A 678 -12.07 19.40 14.45
N LYS A 679 -11.62 19.88 15.61
CA LYS A 679 -12.13 21.12 16.20
C LYS A 679 -11.77 22.36 15.36
N GLU A 680 -10.52 22.48 14.94
CA GLU A 680 -10.02 23.60 14.14
C GLU A 680 -10.70 23.70 12.78
N ASN A 681 -11.05 22.57 12.17
CA ASN A 681 -11.74 22.52 10.87
C ASN A 681 -13.28 22.52 10.99
N HIS A 682 -13.84 22.73 12.19
CA HIS A 682 -15.29 22.73 12.43
C HIS A 682 -16.00 21.48 11.87
N PHE A 683 -15.38 20.31 12.10
CA PHE A 683 -15.89 19.04 11.62
C PHE A 683 -17.34 18.79 12.07
N LYS A 684 -18.23 18.45 11.15
CA LYS A 684 -19.69 18.44 11.38
C LYS A 684 -20.22 17.07 11.75
N THR A 685 -19.62 16.03 11.20
CA THR A 685 -20.04 14.63 11.32
C THR A 685 -19.89 14.10 12.74
N GLU A 686 -20.69 13.11 13.13
CA GLU A 686 -20.45 12.36 14.38
C GLU A 686 -19.18 11.54 14.25
N VAL A 687 -18.44 11.38 15.35
CA VAL A 687 -17.11 10.74 15.32
C VAL A 687 -16.95 9.69 16.41
N GLY A 688 -16.27 8.59 16.06
CA GLY A 688 -15.87 7.51 16.96
C GLY A 688 -14.35 7.29 16.93
N PRO A 689 -13.57 8.12 17.66
CA PRO A 689 -12.16 7.82 17.84
C PRO A 689 -12.00 6.54 18.66
N GLY A 690 -11.14 5.62 18.21
CA GLY A 690 -10.90 4.37 18.92
C GLY A 690 -10.37 4.58 20.34
N VAL A 691 -10.88 3.83 21.30
CA VAL A 691 -10.54 3.98 22.72
C VAL A 691 -9.46 3.01 23.19
N TYR A 692 -9.15 1.97 22.42
CA TYR A 692 -8.05 1.05 22.70
C TYR A 692 -7.46 0.38 21.45
N ASP A 693 -6.17 0.05 21.55
CA ASP A 693 -5.40 -0.63 20.51
C ASP A 693 -5.79 -2.10 20.37
N ILE A 694 -6.25 -2.49 19.20
CA ILE A 694 -6.66 -3.88 18.90
C ILE A 694 -5.47 -4.80 18.61
N HIS A 695 -4.29 -4.27 18.34
CA HIS A 695 -3.08 -5.05 18.02
C HIS A 695 -2.35 -5.55 19.28
N SER A 696 -2.64 -4.95 20.42
CA SER A 696 -2.15 -5.41 21.71
C SER A 696 -3.10 -6.45 22.32
N PRO A 697 -2.62 -7.58 22.85
CA PRO A 697 -3.47 -8.55 23.55
C PRO A 697 -3.96 -8.02 24.92
N ARG A 698 -3.46 -6.89 25.35
CA ARG A 698 -3.81 -6.26 26.63
C ARG A 698 -5.29 -5.90 26.68
N VAL A 699 -5.94 -6.16 27.81
CA VAL A 699 -7.30 -5.70 28.11
C VAL A 699 -7.21 -4.35 28.83
N PRO A 700 -7.73 -3.25 28.25
CA PRO A 700 -7.74 -1.94 28.92
C PRO A 700 -8.70 -1.96 30.14
N SER A 701 -8.40 -1.19 31.18
CA SER A 701 -9.34 -1.04 32.30
C SER A 701 -10.49 -0.07 31.94
N VAL A 702 -11.55 -0.08 32.76
CA VAL A 702 -12.68 0.85 32.62
C VAL A 702 -12.20 2.30 32.78
N GLU A 703 -11.34 2.55 33.77
CA GLU A 703 -10.77 3.87 34.07
C GLU A 703 -9.90 4.39 32.92
N GLU A 704 -9.11 3.52 32.28
CA GLU A 704 -8.30 3.90 31.12
C GLU A 704 -9.17 4.34 29.94
N ILE A 705 -10.24 3.58 29.64
CA ILE A 705 -11.17 3.93 28.58
C ILE A 705 -11.92 5.22 28.92
N LYS A 706 -12.40 5.35 30.17
CA LYS A 706 -13.09 6.54 30.63
C LYS A 706 -12.20 7.79 30.51
N ALA A 707 -10.95 7.73 30.95
CA ALA A 707 -9.99 8.82 30.84
C ALA A 707 -9.74 9.21 29.37
N ALA A 708 -9.69 8.23 28.45
CA ALA A 708 -9.59 8.51 27.03
C ALA A 708 -10.84 9.27 26.50
N LEU A 709 -12.03 8.83 26.88
CA LEU A 709 -13.30 9.46 26.48
C LEU A 709 -13.42 10.88 27.08
N GLU A 710 -13.09 11.10 28.33
CA GLU A 710 -13.07 12.42 28.98
C GLU A 710 -12.14 13.39 28.23
N LYS A 711 -10.98 12.91 27.80
CA LYS A 711 -10.04 13.68 26.98
C LYS A 711 -10.62 14.00 25.60
N MET A 712 -11.34 13.07 24.96
CA MET A 712 -12.07 13.29 23.70
C MET A 712 -13.16 14.37 23.86
N LEU A 713 -13.90 14.34 24.97
CA LEU A 713 -14.97 15.32 25.28
C LEU A 713 -14.46 16.75 25.46
N THR A 714 -13.17 16.97 25.67
CA THR A 714 -12.59 18.31 25.66
C THR A 714 -12.57 18.93 24.23
N ARG A 715 -12.82 18.16 23.18
CA ARG A 715 -12.77 18.56 21.76
C ARG A 715 -14.06 18.23 21.00
N ILE A 716 -14.77 17.20 21.38
CA ILE A 716 -15.95 16.67 20.70
C ILE A 716 -17.16 16.89 21.62
N ALA A 717 -18.25 17.42 21.03
CA ALA A 717 -19.50 17.59 21.75
C ALA A 717 -20.09 16.19 22.15
N PRO A 718 -20.66 16.08 23.35
CA PRO A 718 -21.16 14.79 23.84
C PRO A 718 -22.10 14.07 22.90
N GLU A 719 -22.98 14.79 22.24
CA GLU A 719 -23.97 14.28 21.29
C GLU A 719 -23.39 13.82 19.95
N LYS A 720 -22.09 14.06 19.73
CA LYS A 720 -21.34 13.68 18.52
C LYS A 720 -20.39 12.50 18.73
N LEU A 721 -20.15 12.08 19.98
CA LEU A 721 -19.15 11.10 20.30
C LEU A 721 -19.71 9.68 20.31
N TRP A 722 -19.14 8.79 19.49
CA TRP A 722 -19.34 7.34 19.51
C TRP A 722 -18.19 6.65 20.25
N VAL A 723 -18.47 5.46 20.81
CA VAL A 723 -17.50 4.68 21.58
C VAL A 723 -17.26 3.33 20.90
N ASN A 724 -16.05 3.12 20.42
CA ASN A 724 -15.64 1.96 19.63
C ASN A 724 -14.15 1.64 19.83
N PRO A 725 -13.71 0.38 19.55
CA PRO A 725 -12.28 0.06 19.46
C PRO A 725 -11.62 0.77 18.25
N ASP A 726 -10.29 0.73 18.20
CA ASP A 726 -9.52 1.35 17.10
C ASP A 726 -9.89 0.77 15.73
N CYS A 727 -10.01 -0.54 15.61
CA CYS A 727 -10.27 -1.21 14.34
C CYS A 727 -11.01 -2.54 14.56
N GLY A 728 -11.19 -3.34 13.50
CA GLY A 728 -11.80 -4.66 13.55
C GLY A 728 -11.02 -5.66 14.42
N LEU A 729 -11.73 -6.59 15.06
CA LEU A 729 -11.21 -7.44 16.13
C LEU A 729 -10.75 -8.83 15.66
N LYS A 730 -10.68 -9.07 14.36
CA LYS A 730 -10.41 -10.39 13.77
C LYS A 730 -9.10 -11.06 14.19
N THR A 731 -8.11 -10.28 14.59
CA THR A 731 -6.77 -10.78 14.98
C THR A 731 -6.62 -11.04 16.47
N ARG A 732 -7.59 -10.65 17.28
CA ARG A 732 -7.59 -10.85 18.74
C ARG A 732 -8.13 -12.24 19.11
N GLY A 733 -7.85 -12.68 20.32
CA GLY A 733 -8.51 -13.84 20.93
C GLY A 733 -9.90 -13.49 21.47
N VAL A 734 -10.74 -14.52 21.67
CA VAL A 734 -12.11 -14.34 22.16
C VAL A 734 -12.15 -13.78 23.59
N PRO A 735 -11.36 -14.31 24.56
CA PRO A 735 -11.44 -13.84 25.95
C PRO A 735 -11.12 -12.35 26.12
N GLU A 736 -10.00 -11.89 25.52
CA GLU A 736 -9.59 -10.49 25.61
C GLU A 736 -10.53 -9.57 24.83
N THR A 737 -11.15 -10.05 23.74
CA THR A 737 -12.16 -9.29 23.00
C THR A 737 -13.38 -9.03 23.85
N VAL A 738 -13.94 -10.07 24.47
CA VAL A 738 -15.13 -9.96 25.33
C VAL A 738 -14.85 -9.07 26.53
N ALA A 739 -13.71 -9.26 27.20
CA ALA A 739 -13.34 -8.46 28.37
C ALA A 739 -13.16 -6.97 27.99
N SER A 740 -12.46 -6.67 26.90
CA SER A 740 -12.26 -5.28 26.45
C SER A 740 -13.57 -4.59 26.08
N LEU A 741 -14.49 -5.28 25.41
CA LEU A 741 -15.80 -4.73 25.04
C LEU A 741 -16.71 -4.52 26.26
N LYS A 742 -16.65 -5.38 27.29
CA LYS A 742 -17.35 -5.17 28.57
C LYS A 742 -16.87 -3.88 29.24
N HIS A 743 -15.57 -3.68 29.34
CA HIS A 743 -15.00 -2.46 29.91
C HIS A 743 -15.34 -1.22 29.10
N LEU A 744 -15.38 -1.33 27.77
CA LEU A 744 -15.80 -0.25 26.89
C LEU A 744 -17.26 0.20 27.16
N VAL A 745 -18.16 -0.75 27.24
CA VAL A 745 -19.59 -0.47 27.51
C VAL A 745 -19.77 0.07 28.94
N GLU A 746 -19.03 -0.44 29.92
CA GLU A 746 -19.11 0.03 31.31
C GLU A 746 -18.61 1.48 31.42
N ALA A 747 -17.46 1.81 30.80
CA ALA A 747 -16.95 3.18 30.75
C ALA A 747 -17.98 4.15 30.13
N ALA A 748 -18.61 3.77 29.01
CA ALA A 748 -19.66 4.58 28.38
C ALA A 748 -20.89 4.76 29.31
N LYS A 749 -21.29 3.73 30.03
CA LYS A 749 -22.40 3.80 31.01
C LYS A 749 -22.08 4.70 32.20
N GLU A 750 -20.85 4.68 32.68
CA GLU A 750 -20.42 5.60 33.75
C GLU A 750 -20.49 7.07 33.30
N LEU A 751 -19.93 7.37 32.14
CA LEU A 751 -19.99 8.73 31.58
C LEU A 751 -21.43 9.22 31.35
N ARG A 752 -22.34 8.33 30.94
CA ARG A 752 -23.78 8.66 30.79
C ARG A 752 -24.46 9.09 32.11
N LYS A 753 -23.92 8.66 33.27
CA LYS A 753 -24.44 9.08 34.57
C LYS A 753 -23.93 10.44 35.03
N GLU A 754 -22.82 10.87 34.44
CA GLU A 754 -22.16 12.14 34.76
C GLU A 754 -22.55 13.27 33.79
N ALA A 755 -23.09 12.94 32.60
CA ALA A 755 -23.54 13.87 31.58
C ALA A 755 -25.04 14.23 31.74
#